data_d3a4e39cda6fe56a1c5e9f24cf58cd84
#
_entry.id   d3a4e39cda6fe56a1c5e9f24cf58cd84
#
_cell.length_a   1.000
_cell.length_b   1.000
_cell.length_c   1.000
_cell.angle_alpha   90.00
_cell.angle_beta   90.00
_cell.angle_gamma   90.00
#
_symmetry.space_group_name_H-M   'P 1'
#
loop_
_entity.id
_entity.type
_entity.pdbx_description
1 polymer ?
#
loop_
_entity_poly.entity_id
_entity_poly.type
_entity_poly.pdbx_seq_one_letter_code
_entity_poly.pdbx_strand_id
1 'polypeptide(L)'
;MKFLHFIVLNLFIVTCLFAAATFSSAAEADIHNFQSNAKDLLSIFSRSIYKKPSDFIRELLSNAADALNIKRLSSLTLGGGSTEEYKVSVICNPIKKELMFIDTGCGMDDVDMRANLGTFAKSGTKEKMQQIKATNSSTHSELIGQFGLGFYSAFIVADTVTVVSKKHSSDGTAHKKYVWNCNINDGNYTIKEIKDDDPLERSFPISSGTKVILHISDERLLRDISDELADDEQEKLDFLDPDYLKELIIEYSQYISYPIYLVYNKTVTSEVPLDVEEEKPSTHDEEIKVEEEDDESKAKKTTKTVTSEEVVTEKVNIQKPIWADSSSSVTAEQYNTFYKTTFKESSDPIIHQRGSGSISLKTSVDFQYLIYIPKTPSFQPFSGEDIPKFLKLYVKRVFVTDEFGEMFPRYLSFIRGVVDVEDLPLNVSRESLQDLTALKSVFKYLANKVVGLIHSLSKNITAYEPFYKQYSGHIKLGIIVEKDQKRKDSLVPLLHFKSSHNVSGVFLDEYISRMPEMQTEIYFVTGSSVKEMRKLPQIEMAIKKGYEVLYLDESFDEYLVQATPTYKGKVLRNLAKSGVNLSDESEKQKLEEAQKRFKPLTAHMQKLFASTIEKVVVSGNLDRSPVAISASANGISPQMEKLLKANKNDFMAQYYLGQKKILEINPEHPLIQSMLDDVVSASEPVEESDKNMKLLYYSALLHSGYEISNPAEFSQAIEDMLRSKYGLSSTSKREETQEDLFSQKENPMFSFPNMEDFGLNSEEAAEANLDEKMAAEYAAMDAAAEHEEI
;
A
#
# COMPACT_ATOMS: atom_id res chain seq x y z
N MET A 1 -5.62 -88.62 11.12
CA MET A 1 -5.33 -87.26 10.53
C MET A 1 -6.57 -86.56 10.01
N LYS A 2 -7.49 -87.16 9.27
CA LYS A 2 -8.69 -86.40 8.75
C LYS A 2 -9.64 -85.87 9.83
N PHE A 3 -9.74 -86.59 10.99
CA PHE A 3 -10.64 -86.12 12.07
C PHE A 3 -10.10 -84.87 12.85
N LEU A 4 -8.80 -84.80 12.97
CA LEU A 4 -8.15 -83.70 13.63
C LEU A 4 -8.22 -82.39 12.78
N HIS A 5 -8.17 -82.50 11.45
CA HIS A 5 -8.34 -81.43 10.51
C HIS A 5 -9.80 -80.90 10.54
N PHE A 6 -10.77 -81.78 10.71
CA PHE A 6 -12.19 -81.36 10.80
C PHE A 6 -12.50 -80.54 12.09
N ILE A 7 -11.86 -80.99 13.20
CA ILE A 7 -12.03 -80.26 14.50
C ILE A 7 -11.34 -78.88 14.48
N VAL A 8 -10.13 -78.83 13.91
CA VAL A 8 -9.38 -77.57 13.80
C VAL A 8 -10.10 -76.56 12.86
N LEU A 9 -10.68 -77.10 11.76
CA LEU A 9 -11.43 -76.30 10.82
C LEU A 9 -12.73 -75.71 11.44
N ASN A 10 -13.49 -76.52 12.21
CA ASN A 10 -14.68 -76.09 12.89
C ASN A 10 -14.36 -75.12 14.05
N LEU A 11 -13.25 -75.32 14.78
CA LEU A 11 -12.78 -74.35 15.78
C LEU A 11 -12.36 -73.06 15.20
N PHE A 12 -11.78 -73.05 14.02
CA PHE A 12 -11.41 -71.85 13.30
C PHE A 12 -12.60 -71.09 12.77
N ILE A 13 -13.64 -71.79 12.27
CA ILE A 13 -14.88 -71.20 11.82
C ILE A 13 -15.69 -70.64 12.99
N VAL A 14 -15.72 -71.29 14.13
CA VAL A 14 -16.37 -70.79 15.35
C VAL A 14 -15.63 -69.57 15.94
N THR A 15 -14.29 -69.59 15.92
CA THR A 15 -13.53 -68.37 16.33
C THR A 15 -13.69 -67.21 15.36
N CYS A 16 -13.76 -67.46 14.03
CA CYS A 16 -14.06 -66.39 13.06
C CYS A 16 -15.48 -65.84 13.20
N LEU A 17 -16.46 -66.70 13.49
CA LEU A 17 -17.86 -66.28 13.74
C LEU A 17 -17.99 -65.50 15.07
N PHE A 18 -17.25 -65.87 16.10
CA PHE A 18 -17.16 -65.11 17.36
C PHE A 18 -16.43 -63.75 17.17
N ALA A 19 -15.39 -63.70 16.39
CA ALA A 19 -14.68 -62.44 16.05
C ALA A 19 -15.60 -61.55 15.19
N ALA A 20 -16.39 -62.09 14.25
CA ALA A 20 -17.36 -61.35 13.48
C ALA A 20 -18.53 -60.81 14.34
N ALA A 21 -18.93 -61.58 15.36
CA ALA A 21 -20.02 -61.12 16.28
C ALA A 21 -19.56 -60.03 17.27
N THR A 22 -18.22 -59.95 17.60
CA THR A 22 -17.70 -58.90 18.47
C THR A 22 -17.37 -57.62 17.73
N PHE A 23 -17.35 -57.56 16.40
CA PHE A 23 -17.22 -56.35 15.60
C PHE A 23 -18.50 -55.65 15.22
N SER A 24 -19.65 -56.17 15.63
CA SER A 24 -20.97 -55.58 15.33
C SER A 24 -21.65 -54.91 16.52
N SER A 25 -20.87 -54.13 17.30
CA SER A 25 -21.43 -53.13 18.19
C SER A 25 -20.52 -51.88 18.16
N ALA A 26 -20.34 -51.34 16.95
CA ALA A 26 -20.11 -49.92 16.83
C ALA A 26 -21.43 -49.31 17.26
N ALA A 27 -21.47 -48.66 18.43
CA ALA A 27 -22.61 -47.82 18.80
C ALA A 27 -22.88 -46.88 17.63
N GLU A 28 -24.07 -47.04 17.01
CA GLU A 28 -24.55 -46.04 16.06
C GLU A 28 -24.47 -44.69 16.78
N ALA A 29 -23.61 -43.81 16.27
CA ALA A 29 -23.57 -42.46 16.79
C ALA A 29 -24.97 -41.86 16.53
N ASP A 30 -25.68 -41.46 17.60
CA ASP A 30 -26.92 -40.75 17.49
C ASP A 30 -26.71 -39.49 16.68
N ILE A 31 -27.28 -39.40 15.49
CA ILE A 31 -27.22 -38.23 14.61
C ILE A 31 -28.18 -37.20 15.19
N HIS A 32 -27.63 -36.17 15.84
CA HIS A 32 -28.40 -35.02 16.30
C HIS A 32 -28.37 -33.91 15.25
N ASN A 33 -29.51 -33.43 14.85
CA ASN A 33 -29.63 -32.26 13.99
C ASN A 33 -29.53 -30.99 14.84
N PHE A 34 -28.74 -30.02 14.37
CA PHE A 34 -28.67 -28.70 15.00
C PHE A 34 -30.04 -28.03 14.92
N GLN A 35 -30.51 -27.53 16.07
CA GLN A 35 -31.73 -26.68 16.12
C GLN A 35 -31.27 -25.25 16.34
N SER A 36 -31.73 -24.33 15.50
CA SER A 36 -31.38 -22.90 15.55
C SER A 36 -32.61 -22.04 15.74
N ASN A 37 -32.49 -21.00 16.56
CA ASN A 37 -33.48 -19.94 16.63
C ASN A 37 -33.26 -18.98 15.46
N ALA A 38 -34.21 -18.89 14.54
CA ALA A 38 -34.11 -18.06 13.32
C ALA A 38 -33.88 -16.57 13.66
N LYS A 39 -34.48 -16.07 14.75
CA LYS A 39 -34.32 -14.69 15.20
C LYS A 39 -32.90 -14.39 15.60
N ASP A 40 -32.28 -15.28 16.40
CA ASP A 40 -30.89 -15.08 16.86
C ASP A 40 -29.95 -15.19 15.68
N LEU A 41 -30.17 -16.11 14.73
CA LEU A 41 -29.36 -16.20 13.51
C LEU A 41 -29.48 -14.96 12.64
N LEU A 42 -30.64 -14.43 12.41
CA LEU A 42 -30.87 -13.19 11.66
C LEU A 42 -30.14 -12.01 12.34
N SER A 43 -30.19 -11.94 13.67
CA SER A 43 -29.47 -10.91 14.43
C SER A 43 -27.96 -11.04 14.30
N ILE A 44 -27.43 -12.27 14.36
CA ILE A 44 -25.99 -12.53 14.18
C ILE A 44 -25.58 -12.17 12.74
N PHE A 45 -26.34 -12.58 11.74
CA PHE A 45 -26.01 -12.30 10.34
C PHE A 45 -26.00 -10.81 10.02
N SER A 46 -26.96 -10.05 10.57
CA SER A 46 -27.03 -8.61 10.36
C SER A 46 -25.90 -7.82 11.07
N ARG A 47 -25.35 -8.33 12.19
CA ARG A 47 -24.39 -7.59 13.01
C ARG A 47 -22.94 -8.06 12.89
N SER A 48 -22.70 -9.35 12.67
CA SER A 48 -21.36 -9.94 12.79
C SER A 48 -20.73 -10.29 11.45
N ILE A 49 -21.51 -10.35 10.36
CA ILE A 49 -20.99 -10.74 9.04
C ILE A 49 -20.51 -9.52 8.25
N TYR A 50 -21.23 -8.41 8.34
CA TYR A 50 -20.95 -7.20 7.55
C TYR A 50 -20.40 -6.10 8.47
N LYS A 51 -19.26 -5.53 8.10
CA LYS A 51 -18.62 -4.46 8.86
C LYS A 51 -19.24 -3.10 8.58
N LYS A 52 -19.64 -2.86 7.31
CA LYS A 52 -20.23 -1.61 6.89
C LYS A 52 -21.73 -1.76 6.71
N PRO A 53 -22.56 -0.88 7.34
CA PRO A 53 -24.00 -0.90 7.12
C PRO A 53 -24.40 -0.80 5.64
N SER A 54 -23.62 -0.11 4.81
CA SER A 54 -23.88 0.07 3.37
C SER A 54 -23.72 -1.19 2.50
N ASP A 55 -23.15 -2.28 3.04
CA ASP A 55 -22.91 -3.52 2.29
C ASP A 55 -24.19 -4.19 1.76
N PHE A 56 -25.34 -3.92 2.38
CA PHE A 56 -26.63 -4.43 1.87
C PHE A 56 -26.91 -3.99 0.43
N ILE A 57 -26.48 -2.78 0.04
CA ILE A 57 -26.64 -2.26 -1.33
C ILE A 57 -25.88 -3.14 -2.32
N ARG A 58 -24.63 -3.46 -2.02
CA ARG A 58 -23.79 -4.37 -2.83
C ARG A 58 -24.46 -5.75 -2.98
N GLU A 59 -24.94 -6.31 -1.89
CA GLU A 59 -25.50 -7.65 -1.89
C GLU A 59 -26.83 -7.70 -2.68
N LEU A 60 -27.73 -6.75 -2.50
CA LEU A 60 -29.01 -6.73 -3.20
C LEU A 60 -28.84 -6.44 -4.70
N LEU A 61 -27.94 -5.54 -5.09
CA LEU A 61 -27.61 -5.28 -6.49
C LEU A 61 -26.93 -6.48 -7.16
N SER A 62 -26.07 -7.20 -6.43
CA SER A 62 -25.46 -8.44 -6.92
C SER A 62 -26.49 -9.54 -7.15
N ASN A 63 -27.47 -9.69 -6.24
CA ASN A 63 -28.56 -10.63 -6.39
C ASN A 63 -29.45 -10.29 -7.59
N ALA A 64 -29.75 -9.00 -7.79
CA ALA A 64 -30.50 -8.51 -8.96
C ALA A 64 -29.74 -8.82 -10.28
N ALA A 65 -28.42 -8.57 -10.32
CA ALA A 65 -27.59 -8.89 -11.48
C ALA A 65 -27.57 -10.40 -11.78
N ASP A 66 -27.48 -11.24 -10.76
CA ASP A 66 -27.55 -12.70 -10.91
C ASP A 66 -28.90 -13.16 -11.47
N ALA A 67 -30.01 -12.60 -10.98
CA ALA A 67 -31.36 -12.92 -11.48
C ALA A 67 -31.49 -12.55 -12.97
N LEU A 68 -30.92 -11.43 -13.40
CA LEU A 68 -30.89 -11.01 -14.80
C LEU A 68 -30.01 -11.94 -15.64
N ASN A 69 -28.81 -12.33 -15.15
CA ASN A 69 -27.95 -13.28 -15.82
C ASN A 69 -28.61 -14.64 -16.02
N ILE A 70 -29.28 -15.15 -15.00
CA ILE A 70 -30.03 -16.43 -15.07
C ILE A 70 -31.12 -16.34 -16.14
N LYS A 71 -31.90 -15.25 -16.18
CA LYS A 71 -32.93 -15.03 -17.19
C LYS A 71 -32.33 -14.99 -18.60
N ARG A 72 -31.25 -14.23 -18.79
CA ARG A 72 -30.54 -14.14 -20.07
C ARG A 72 -30.04 -15.49 -20.56
N LEU A 73 -29.37 -16.25 -19.69
CA LEU A 73 -28.86 -17.58 -20.02
C LEU A 73 -30.01 -18.56 -20.37
N SER A 74 -31.12 -18.53 -19.63
CA SER A 74 -32.29 -19.37 -19.91
C SER A 74 -32.91 -19.01 -21.26
N SER A 75 -33.02 -17.73 -21.59
CA SER A 75 -33.57 -17.26 -22.87
C SER A 75 -32.66 -17.65 -24.07
N LEU A 76 -31.36 -17.60 -23.91
CA LEU A 76 -30.38 -18.03 -24.94
C LEU A 76 -30.49 -19.54 -25.22
N THR A 77 -30.67 -20.36 -24.20
CA THR A 77 -30.73 -21.81 -24.31
C THR A 77 -32.01 -22.26 -25.08
N LEU A 78 -33.12 -21.52 -24.96
CA LEU A 78 -34.39 -21.85 -25.55
C LEU A 78 -34.68 -21.17 -26.90
N GLY A 79 -33.74 -20.34 -27.41
CA GLY A 79 -33.87 -19.67 -28.71
C GLY A 79 -34.93 -18.57 -28.76
N GLY A 80 -35.47 -18.15 -27.63
CA GLY A 80 -36.44 -17.07 -27.51
C GLY A 80 -35.79 -15.76 -27.14
N GLY A 81 -35.78 -14.75 -28.03
CA GLY A 81 -35.39 -13.39 -27.69
C GLY A 81 -36.44 -12.74 -26.79
N SER A 82 -36.10 -12.39 -25.55
CA SER A 82 -36.95 -11.56 -24.71
C SER A 82 -36.95 -10.13 -25.26
N THR A 83 -38.11 -9.56 -25.44
CA THR A 83 -38.29 -8.13 -25.84
C THR A 83 -38.24 -7.19 -24.63
N GLU A 84 -38.12 -7.72 -23.42
CA GLU A 84 -38.07 -6.94 -22.18
C GLU A 84 -36.64 -6.44 -21.92
N GLU A 85 -36.53 -5.19 -21.45
CA GLU A 85 -35.29 -4.58 -21.03
C GLU A 85 -34.76 -5.21 -19.75
N TYR A 86 -33.52 -5.70 -19.75
CA TYR A 86 -32.84 -6.20 -18.56
C TYR A 86 -32.31 -5.00 -17.76
N LYS A 87 -32.95 -4.71 -16.60
CA LYS A 87 -32.58 -3.54 -15.77
C LYS A 87 -32.82 -3.78 -14.28
N VAL A 88 -32.15 -2.97 -13.49
CA VAL A 88 -32.39 -2.81 -12.06
C VAL A 88 -32.87 -1.39 -11.79
N SER A 89 -33.87 -1.21 -10.94
CA SER A 89 -34.32 0.10 -10.48
C SER A 89 -34.26 0.14 -8.95
N VAL A 90 -33.59 1.18 -8.41
CA VAL A 90 -33.55 1.49 -6.99
C VAL A 90 -34.46 2.69 -6.76
N ILE A 91 -35.48 2.54 -5.90
CA ILE A 91 -36.48 3.58 -5.65
C ILE A 91 -36.34 4.03 -4.20
N CYS A 92 -36.08 5.31 -4.00
CA CYS A 92 -35.98 5.93 -2.70
C CYS A 92 -37.26 6.70 -2.38
N ASN A 93 -37.90 6.35 -1.25
CA ASN A 93 -39.09 7.04 -0.76
C ASN A 93 -38.88 7.49 0.71
N PRO A 94 -38.34 8.72 0.94
CA PRO A 94 -38.11 9.24 2.27
C PRO A 94 -39.40 9.37 3.12
N ILE A 95 -40.53 9.70 2.49
CA ILE A 95 -41.81 9.94 3.20
C ILE A 95 -42.29 8.64 3.86
N LYS A 96 -42.16 7.50 3.17
CA LYS A 96 -42.56 6.19 3.69
C LYS A 96 -41.43 5.49 4.42
N LYS A 97 -40.23 6.02 4.43
CA LYS A 97 -39.00 5.37 4.89
C LYS A 97 -38.78 4.02 4.20
N GLU A 98 -39.03 3.97 2.90
CA GLU A 98 -38.91 2.75 2.09
C GLU A 98 -37.81 2.90 1.04
N LEU A 99 -36.96 1.88 0.96
CA LEU A 99 -35.98 1.71 -0.12
C LEU A 99 -36.35 0.42 -0.89
N MET A 100 -36.51 0.51 -2.21
CA MET A 100 -36.89 -0.63 -3.03
C MET A 100 -35.85 -0.96 -4.08
N PHE A 101 -35.53 -2.24 -4.22
CA PHE A 101 -34.71 -2.79 -5.30
C PHE A 101 -35.58 -3.66 -6.21
N ILE A 102 -35.63 -3.31 -7.48
CA ILE A 102 -36.51 -3.98 -8.47
C ILE A 102 -35.64 -4.48 -9.62
N ASP A 103 -35.63 -5.77 -9.89
CA ASP A 103 -35.02 -6.37 -11.07
C ASP A 103 -36.06 -6.95 -12.03
N THR A 104 -35.73 -6.99 -13.31
CA THR A 104 -36.51 -7.65 -14.36
C THR A 104 -35.98 -9.05 -14.67
N GLY A 105 -35.47 -9.75 -13.68
CA GLY A 105 -34.77 -11.02 -13.78
C GLY A 105 -35.69 -12.26 -13.85
N CYS A 106 -35.14 -13.41 -13.42
CA CYS A 106 -35.84 -14.68 -13.49
C CYS A 106 -37.02 -14.80 -12.51
N GLY A 107 -37.06 -14.00 -11.43
CA GLY A 107 -38.10 -14.07 -10.40
C GLY A 107 -38.17 -15.41 -9.68
N MET A 108 -39.18 -15.53 -8.78
CA MET A 108 -39.39 -16.70 -7.93
C MET A 108 -40.89 -17.01 -7.84
N ASP A 109 -41.23 -18.30 -7.77
CA ASP A 109 -42.52 -18.77 -7.33
C ASP A 109 -42.52 -19.05 -5.82
N ASP A 110 -43.65 -19.56 -5.26
CA ASP A 110 -43.74 -19.84 -3.82
C ASP A 110 -42.78 -20.96 -3.36
N VAL A 111 -42.45 -21.91 -4.22
CA VAL A 111 -41.49 -22.99 -3.93
C VAL A 111 -40.07 -22.42 -3.88
N ASP A 112 -39.71 -21.58 -4.86
CA ASP A 112 -38.42 -20.91 -4.90
C ASP A 112 -38.23 -19.97 -3.70
N MET A 113 -39.27 -19.21 -3.30
CA MET A 113 -39.22 -18.32 -2.13
C MET A 113 -38.99 -19.10 -0.83
N ARG A 114 -39.67 -20.22 -0.63
CA ARG A 114 -39.45 -21.10 0.54
C ARG A 114 -38.02 -21.64 0.55
N ALA A 115 -37.55 -22.05 -0.60
CA ALA A 115 -36.22 -22.65 -0.73
C ALA A 115 -35.07 -21.62 -0.55
N ASN A 116 -35.19 -20.41 -1.15
CA ASN A 116 -34.10 -19.43 -1.22
C ASN A 116 -34.19 -18.33 -0.16
N LEU A 117 -35.41 -17.95 0.30
CA LEU A 117 -35.63 -16.93 1.32
C LEU A 117 -36.01 -17.50 2.69
N GLY A 118 -36.42 -18.76 2.74
CA GLY A 118 -36.81 -19.46 3.97
C GLY A 118 -35.72 -20.39 4.52
N THR A 119 -34.58 -20.52 3.84
CA THR A 119 -33.51 -21.45 4.25
C THR A 119 -32.17 -20.71 4.24
N PHE A 120 -31.52 -20.57 5.41
CA PHE A 120 -30.22 -19.95 5.54
C PHE A 120 -29.14 -20.75 4.80
N ALA A 121 -28.16 -20.02 4.23
CA ALA A 121 -27.02 -20.58 3.49
C ALA A 121 -27.41 -21.45 2.28
N LYS A 122 -28.60 -21.32 1.76
CA LYS A 122 -29.04 -21.94 0.51
C LYS A 122 -29.02 -20.92 -0.62
N SER A 123 -28.18 -21.16 -1.63
CA SER A 123 -28.00 -20.26 -2.77
C SER A 123 -28.60 -20.90 -4.04
N GLY A 124 -29.68 -20.36 -4.54
CA GLY A 124 -30.24 -20.73 -5.85
C GLY A 124 -29.28 -20.41 -7.00
N THR A 125 -28.48 -19.36 -6.89
CA THR A 125 -27.40 -19.00 -7.82
C THR A 125 -26.32 -20.10 -7.89
N LYS A 126 -25.92 -20.66 -6.75
CA LYS A 126 -24.94 -21.75 -6.69
C LYS A 126 -25.45 -23.03 -7.35
N GLU A 127 -26.70 -23.41 -7.12
CA GLU A 127 -27.35 -24.58 -7.77
C GLU A 127 -27.38 -24.41 -9.29
N LYS A 128 -27.77 -23.22 -9.79
CA LYS A 128 -27.77 -22.89 -11.22
C LYS A 128 -26.31 -22.88 -11.81
N MET A 129 -25.34 -22.36 -11.08
CA MET A 129 -23.94 -22.39 -11.49
C MET A 129 -23.42 -23.83 -11.67
N GLN A 130 -23.78 -24.74 -10.75
CA GLN A 130 -23.42 -26.16 -10.87
C GLN A 130 -24.06 -26.83 -12.10
N GLN A 131 -25.33 -26.50 -12.40
CA GLN A 131 -26.01 -27.00 -13.59
C GLN A 131 -25.33 -26.51 -14.89
N ILE A 132 -24.96 -25.23 -14.95
CA ILE A 132 -24.27 -24.65 -16.12
C ILE A 132 -22.89 -25.29 -16.32
N LYS A 133 -22.12 -25.47 -15.24
CA LYS A 133 -20.81 -26.17 -15.31
C LYS A 133 -20.94 -27.62 -15.77
N ALA A 134 -21.99 -28.31 -15.41
CA ALA A 134 -22.24 -29.70 -15.82
C ALA A 134 -22.60 -29.85 -17.31
N THR A 135 -23.11 -28.82 -17.96
CA THR A 135 -23.49 -28.81 -19.37
C THR A 135 -22.38 -28.43 -20.33
N ASN A 136 -21.11 -28.31 -19.87
CA ASN A 136 -19.93 -28.01 -20.70
C ASN A 136 -20.04 -26.77 -21.59
N SER A 137 -20.85 -25.80 -21.26
CA SER A 137 -20.84 -24.53 -21.96
C SER A 137 -19.60 -23.75 -21.52
N SER A 138 -18.77 -23.40 -22.50
CA SER A 138 -17.57 -22.54 -22.32
C SER A 138 -17.90 -21.09 -21.94
N THR A 139 -19.10 -20.84 -21.55
CA THR A 139 -19.58 -19.55 -21.06
C THR A 139 -19.12 -19.43 -19.61
N HIS A 140 -18.11 -18.58 -19.37
CA HIS A 140 -17.72 -18.18 -18.02
C HIS A 140 -18.97 -17.71 -17.28
N SER A 141 -19.26 -18.33 -16.13
CA SER A 141 -20.45 -17.99 -15.36
C SER A 141 -20.25 -16.62 -14.71
N GLU A 142 -20.95 -15.61 -15.20
CA GLU A 142 -20.98 -14.26 -14.65
C GLU A 142 -21.72 -14.16 -13.30
N LEU A 143 -22.16 -15.30 -12.72
CA LEU A 143 -22.94 -15.34 -11.48
C LEU A 143 -22.05 -15.03 -10.26
N ILE A 144 -22.56 -14.16 -9.36
CA ILE A 144 -21.84 -13.55 -8.25
C ILE A 144 -22.16 -14.24 -6.91
N GLY A 145 -23.43 -14.55 -6.63
CA GLY A 145 -23.94 -15.05 -5.34
C GLY A 145 -23.62 -16.52 -5.09
N GLN A 146 -22.83 -16.82 -4.06
CA GLN A 146 -22.40 -18.21 -3.75
C GLN A 146 -22.90 -18.75 -2.40
N PHE A 147 -23.17 -17.87 -1.41
CA PHE A 147 -23.35 -18.27 -0.01
C PHE A 147 -24.79 -18.38 0.46
N GLY A 148 -25.75 -17.74 -0.22
CA GLY A 148 -27.16 -17.73 0.20
C GLY A 148 -27.42 -16.96 1.49
N LEU A 149 -26.58 -16.00 1.82
CA LEU A 149 -26.71 -15.12 2.99
C LEU A 149 -26.82 -13.64 2.62
N GLY A 150 -26.42 -13.24 1.41
CA GLY A 150 -26.41 -11.85 0.96
C GLY A 150 -27.77 -11.15 1.05
N PHE A 151 -28.88 -11.87 0.82
CA PHE A 151 -30.23 -11.32 0.98
C PHE A 151 -30.53 -10.82 2.39
N TYR A 152 -30.03 -11.52 3.42
CA TYR A 152 -30.29 -11.17 4.82
C TYR A 152 -29.53 -9.93 5.30
N SER A 153 -28.59 -9.39 4.51
CA SER A 153 -27.99 -8.08 4.76
C SER A 153 -29.04 -6.95 4.75
N ALA A 154 -30.17 -7.14 4.10
CA ALA A 154 -31.31 -6.22 4.15
C ALA A 154 -31.77 -5.90 5.58
N PHE A 155 -31.61 -6.83 6.50
CA PHE A 155 -31.96 -6.66 7.92
C PHE A 155 -30.91 -5.87 8.73
N ILE A 156 -29.83 -5.41 8.12
CA ILE A 156 -28.90 -4.45 8.76
C ILE A 156 -29.64 -3.12 8.98
N VAL A 157 -30.39 -2.68 7.97
CA VAL A 157 -31.02 -1.34 7.94
C VAL A 157 -32.55 -1.39 8.08
N ALA A 158 -33.18 -2.55 7.93
CA ALA A 158 -34.64 -2.70 7.92
C ALA A 158 -35.11 -3.67 9.00
N ASP A 159 -36.20 -3.33 9.71
CA ASP A 159 -36.87 -4.24 10.61
C ASP A 159 -37.83 -5.19 9.87
N THR A 160 -38.38 -4.72 8.78
CA THR A 160 -39.33 -5.49 7.94
C THR A 160 -38.85 -5.47 6.49
N VAL A 161 -38.77 -6.64 5.90
CA VAL A 161 -38.45 -6.84 4.48
C VAL A 161 -39.58 -7.50 3.79
N THR A 162 -40.04 -6.89 2.69
CA THR A 162 -41.11 -7.41 1.84
C THR A 162 -40.58 -7.73 0.46
N VAL A 163 -40.77 -8.95 -0.03
CA VAL A 163 -40.33 -9.38 -1.37
C VAL A 163 -41.55 -9.75 -2.21
N VAL A 164 -41.75 -9.05 -3.32
CA VAL A 164 -42.75 -9.37 -4.33
C VAL A 164 -42.06 -9.98 -5.53
N SER A 165 -42.46 -11.17 -5.98
CA SER A 165 -41.80 -11.80 -7.12
C SER A 165 -42.75 -12.54 -8.05
N LYS A 166 -42.41 -12.55 -9.33
CA LYS A 166 -43.07 -13.33 -10.37
C LYS A 166 -42.03 -14.06 -11.21
N LYS A 167 -42.12 -15.38 -11.24
CA LYS A 167 -41.21 -16.21 -12.02
C LYS A 167 -41.35 -15.95 -13.51
N HIS A 168 -40.22 -15.88 -14.21
CA HIS A 168 -40.20 -15.75 -15.67
C HIS A 168 -40.64 -17.06 -16.33
N SER A 169 -41.53 -16.95 -17.31
CA SER A 169 -41.97 -18.11 -18.11
C SER A 169 -41.22 -18.13 -19.43
N SER A 170 -40.43 -19.16 -19.64
CA SER A 170 -39.74 -19.40 -20.91
C SER A 170 -40.53 -20.27 -21.88
N ASP A 171 -41.60 -20.95 -21.37
CA ASP A 171 -42.47 -21.89 -22.11
C ASP A 171 -43.87 -21.34 -22.33
N GLY A 172 -44.17 -20.09 -21.95
CA GLY A 172 -45.46 -19.44 -22.08
C GLY A 172 -46.42 -19.78 -20.94
N THR A 173 -46.02 -20.53 -19.91
CA THR A 173 -46.88 -20.81 -18.75
C THR A 173 -47.08 -19.55 -17.90
N ALA A 174 -48.33 -19.21 -17.54
CA ALA A 174 -48.59 -18.06 -16.69
C ALA A 174 -48.23 -18.36 -15.23
N HIS A 175 -47.19 -17.76 -14.71
CA HIS A 175 -46.85 -17.86 -13.29
C HIS A 175 -47.62 -16.82 -12.47
N LYS A 176 -47.99 -17.21 -11.25
CA LYS A 176 -48.62 -16.34 -10.26
C LYS A 176 -47.60 -15.45 -9.60
N LYS A 177 -48.05 -14.32 -9.03
CA LYS A 177 -47.25 -13.43 -8.20
C LYS A 177 -47.40 -13.81 -6.73
N TYR A 178 -46.29 -13.75 -6.02
CA TYR A 178 -46.25 -14.03 -4.58
C TYR A 178 -45.58 -12.90 -3.82
N VAL A 179 -46.03 -12.66 -2.59
CA VAL A 179 -45.38 -11.75 -1.63
C VAL A 179 -44.88 -12.59 -0.46
N TRP A 180 -43.60 -12.42 -0.17
CA TRP A 180 -42.93 -12.89 1.04
C TRP A 180 -42.71 -11.69 1.96
N ASN A 181 -43.04 -11.83 3.24
CA ASN A 181 -42.84 -10.78 4.23
C ASN A 181 -42.24 -11.36 5.50
N CYS A 182 -41.23 -10.69 6.07
CA CYS A 182 -40.60 -11.06 7.32
C CYS A 182 -40.32 -9.82 8.14
N ASN A 183 -40.65 -9.87 9.43
CA ASN A 183 -40.16 -8.94 10.43
C ASN A 183 -39.11 -9.66 11.28
N ILE A 184 -37.94 -9.06 11.42
CA ILE A 184 -36.81 -9.68 12.12
C ILE A 184 -37.12 -9.99 13.58
N ASN A 185 -37.96 -9.20 14.22
CA ASN A 185 -38.32 -9.37 15.63
C ASN A 185 -39.20 -10.59 15.86
N ASP A 186 -39.97 -10.99 14.86
CA ASP A 186 -40.89 -12.16 14.94
C ASP A 186 -40.15 -13.46 14.62
N GLY A 187 -39.07 -13.42 13.83
CA GLY A 187 -38.33 -14.60 13.37
C GLY A 187 -39.11 -15.52 12.42
N ASN A 188 -40.27 -15.07 11.93
CA ASN A 188 -41.17 -15.79 11.05
C ASN A 188 -41.36 -15.04 9.74
N TYR A 189 -41.68 -15.76 8.67
CA TYR A 189 -42.09 -15.17 7.40
C TYR A 189 -43.45 -15.70 6.92
N THR A 190 -44.09 -14.92 6.08
CA THR A 190 -45.34 -15.28 5.43
C THR A 190 -45.22 -15.26 3.91
N ILE A 191 -45.90 -16.18 3.20
CA ILE A 191 -45.98 -16.14 1.74
C ILE A 191 -47.46 -16.12 1.36
N LYS A 192 -47.86 -15.18 0.49
CA LYS A 192 -49.21 -15.03 0.00
C LYS A 192 -49.19 -14.81 -1.52
N GLU A 193 -50.22 -15.39 -2.23
CA GLU A 193 -50.47 -15.01 -3.62
C GLU A 193 -51.13 -13.63 -3.66
N ILE A 194 -50.67 -12.78 -4.58
CA ILE A 194 -51.23 -11.45 -4.78
C ILE A 194 -51.70 -11.27 -6.23
N LYS A 195 -52.69 -10.40 -6.41
CA LYS A 195 -53.22 -10.03 -7.72
C LYS A 195 -52.65 -8.74 -8.21
N ASP A 196 -52.81 -8.44 -9.50
CA ASP A 196 -52.27 -7.21 -10.13
C ASP A 196 -52.94 -5.93 -9.59
N ASP A 197 -54.10 -6.04 -8.89
CA ASP A 197 -54.80 -4.91 -8.26
C ASP A 197 -54.33 -4.61 -6.82
N ASP A 198 -53.42 -5.40 -6.28
CA ASP A 198 -52.85 -5.18 -4.95
C ASP A 198 -52.07 -3.85 -4.89
N PRO A 199 -52.18 -3.06 -3.82
CA PRO A 199 -51.44 -1.81 -3.65
C PRO A 199 -49.92 -1.94 -3.77
N LEU A 200 -49.35 -3.06 -3.33
CA LEU A 200 -47.93 -3.37 -3.45
C LEU A 200 -47.45 -3.52 -4.91
N GLU A 201 -48.37 -3.88 -5.81
CA GLU A 201 -48.11 -4.09 -7.23
C GLU A 201 -48.45 -2.86 -8.08
N ARG A 202 -49.52 -2.12 -7.72
CA ARG A 202 -50.02 -0.98 -8.50
C ARG A 202 -49.00 0.10 -8.70
N SER A 203 -48.16 0.40 -7.69
CA SER A 203 -47.22 1.49 -7.74
C SER A 203 -46.10 1.20 -8.74
N PHE A 204 -45.57 -0.04 -8.77
CA PHE A 204 -44.48 -0.46 -9.64
C PHE A 204 -44.72 -1.90 -10.12
N PRO A 205 -45.50 -2.09 -11.17
CA PRO A 205 -45.87 -3.42 -11.67
C PRO A 205 -44.66 -4.16 -12.25
N ILE A 206 -44.54 -5.46 -11.96
CA ILE A 206 -43.54 -6.35 -12.54
C ILE A 206 -44.19 -7.37 -13.46
N SER A 207 -43.64 -7.48 -14.67
CA SER A 207 -44.04 -8.55 -15.62
C SER A 207 -43.40 -9.88 -15.28
N SER A 208 -42.10 -9.85 -14.93
CA SER A 208 -41.30 -10.92 -14.32
C SER A 208 -40.16 -10.30 -13.55
N GLY A 209 -39.63 -10.98 -12.54
CA GLY A 209 -38.51 -10.48 -11.72
C GLY A 209 -38.88 -10.38 -10.24
N THR A 210 -38.12 -9.60 -9.51
CA THR A 210 -38.26 -9.47 -8.05
C THR A 210 -38.19 -8.01 -7.61
N LYS A 211 -39.04 -7.65 -6.63
CA LYS A 211 -39.06 -6.38 -5.93
C LYS A 211 -38.79 -6.65 -4.45
N VAL A 212 -37.70 -6.11 -3.93
CA VAL A 212 -37.31 -6.14 -2.51
C VAL A 212 -37.58 -4.78 -1.92
N ILE A 213 -38.44 -4.69 -0.91
CA ILE A 213 -38.84 -3.45 -0.22
C ILE A 213 -38.30 -3.52 1.20
N LEU A 214 -37.45 -2.54 1.55
CA LEU A 214 -36.86 -2.36 2.87
C LEU A 214 -37.63 -1.25 3.60
N HIS A 215 -38.16 -1.53 4.78
CA HIS A 215 -38.71 -0.52 5.68
C HIS A 215 -37.60 -0.11 6.64
N ILE A 216 -36.93 1.05 6.33
CA ILE A 216 -35.77 1.56 7.04
C ILE A 216 -36.12 1.90 8.49
N SER A 217 -35.30 1.45 9.42
CA SER A 217 -35.46 1.64 10.85
C SER A 217 -34.38 2.54 11.43
N ASP A 218 -34.78 3.70 11.95
CA ASP A 218 -33.86 4.64 12.62
C ASP A 218 -33.19 4.01 13.85
N GLU A 219 -33.90 3.15 14.60
CA GLU A 219 -33.32 2.49 15.77
C GLU A 219 -32.15 1.56 15.40
N ARG A 220 -32.19 0.93 14.21
CA ARG A 220 -31.08 0.06 13.79
C ARG A 220 -29.88 0.86 13.38
N LEU A 221 -30.09 1.92 12.63
CA LEU A 221 -29.04 2.82 12.21
C LEU A 221 -28.31 3.45 13.42
N LEU A 222 -29.03 3.81 14.48
CA LEU A 222 -28.46 4.43 15.68
C LEU A 222 -27.74 3.43 16.62
N ARG A 223 -28.16 2.15 16.67
CA ARG A 223 -27.56 1.15 17.59
C ARG A 223 -26.21 0.65 17.12
N ASP A 224 -25.97 0.55 15.82
CA ASP A 224 -24.74 -0.03 15.26
C ASP A 224 -23.62 1.01 15.09
N ILE A 225 -23.96 2.32 15.21
CA ILE A 225 -23.03 3.43 15.00
C ILE A 225 -22.28 3.82 16.29
N SER A 226 -22.81 3.52 17.47
CA SER A 226 -22.32 4.06 18.75
C SER A 226 -20.98 3.51 19.20
N ASP A 227 -20.50 2.40 18.66
CA ASP A 227 -19.34 1.69 19.20
C ASP A 227 -18.07 1.73 18.32
N GLU A 228 -18.13 2.07 17.03
CA GLU A 228 -16.96 1.95 16.14
C GLU A 228 -16.69 3.12 15.18
N LEU A 229 -17.60 4.10 15.02
CA LEU A 229 -17.39 5.22 14.09
C LEU A 229 -17.11 6.53 14.83
N ALA A 230 -16.15 7.31 14.31
CA ALA A 230 -15.89 8.66 14.79
C ALA A 230 -17.11 9.59 14.59
N ASP A 231 -17.31 10.54 15.50
CA ASP A 231 -18.48 11.45 15.50
C ASP A 231 -18.74 12.16 14.15
N ASP A 232 -17.70 12.39 13.34
CA ASP A 232 -17.79 13.03 12.03
C ASP A 232 -18.36 12.13 10.92
N GLU A 233 -18.40 10.81 11.09
CA GLU A 233 -18.94 9.85 10.13
C GLU A 233 -20.42 9.51 10.39
N GLN A 234 -20.92 9.78 11.59
CA GLN A 234 -22.31 9.48 11.98
C GLN A 234 -23.34 10.35 11.22
N GLU A 235 -23.00 11.58 10.84
CA GLU A 235 -23.90 12.47 10.08
C GLU A 235 -24.15 12.02 8.63
N LYS A 236 -23.44 11.04 8.10
CA LYS A 236 -23.45 10.67 6.66
C LYS A 236 -24.26 9.42 6.31
N LEU A 237 -24.88 8.72 7.26
CA LEU A 237 -25.55 7.45 7.00
C LEU A 237 -27.05 7.58 6.70
N ASP A 238 -27.46 8.54 5.89
CA ASP A 238 -28.84 8.63 5.42
C ASP A 238 -29.05 7.86 4.10
N PHE A 239 -29.45 6.60 4.19
CA PHE A 239 -29.76 5.76 3.03
C PHE A 239 -31.04 6.19 2.29
N LEU A 240 -31.74 7.20 2.76
CA LEU A 240 -32.88 7.81 2.10
C LEU A 240 -32.52 9.15 1.43
N ASP A 241 -31.28 9.62 1.56
CA ASP A 241 -30.74 10.71 0.75
C ASP A 241 -30.36 10.17 -0.65
N PRO A 242 -30.97 10.69 -1.73
CA PRO A 242 -30.69 10.23 -3.09
C PRO A 242 -29.24 10.42 -3.53
N ASP A 243 -28.58 11.49 -3.09
CA ASP A 243 -27.20 11.79 -3.50
C ASP A 243 -26.24 10.81 -2.82
N TYR A 244 -26.40 10.56 -1.52
CA TYR A 244 -25.62 9.56 -0.80
C TYR A 244 -25.85 8.13 -1.34
N LEU A 245 -27.11 7.78 -1.60
CA LEU A 245 -27.45 6.49 -2.18
C LEU A 245 -26.83 6.31 -3.58
N LYS A 246 -26.79 7.36 -4.38
CA LYS A 246 -26.15 7.36 -5.69
C LYS A 246 -24.65 7.11 -5.59
N GLU A 247 -23.96 7.74 -4.63
CA GLU A 247 -22.53 7.51 -4.40
C GLU A 247 -22.26 6.04 -4.04
N LEU A 248 -23.05 5.45 -3.15
CA LEU A 248 -22.92 4.04 -2.76
C LEU A 248 -23.18 3.07 -3.92
N ILE A 249 -24.22 3.33 -4.74
CA ILE A 249 -24.51 2.51 -5.92
C ILE A 249 -23.32 2.57 -6.91
N ILE A 250 -22.74 3.75 -7.11
CA ILE A 250 -21.55 3.94 -7.95
C ILE A 250 -20.37 3.17 -7.35
N GLU A 251 -20.11 3.30 -6.07
CA GLU A 251 -18.99 2.63 -5.41
C GLU A 251 -19.02 1.12 -5.59
N TYR A 252 -20.18 0.49 -5.29
CA TYR A 252 -20.28 -0.97 -5.26
C TYR A 252 -20.59 -1.60 -6.61
N SER A 253 -21.35 -0.92 -7.50
CA SER A 253 -22.03 -1.58 -8.61
C SER A 253 -21.89 -0.86 -9.96
N GLN A 254 -20.98 0.12 -10.05
CA GLN A 254 -20.78 0.93 -11.26
C GLN A 254 -20.54 0.10 -12.52
N TYR A 255 -19.90 -1.06 -12.40
CA TYR A 255 -19.47 -1.90 -13.52
C TYR A 255 -20.34 -3.14 -13.74
N ILE A 256 -21.48 -3.24 -13.06
CA ILE A 256 -22.48 -4.27 -13.35
C ILE A 256 -22.95 -4.10 -14.80
N SER A 257 -23.09 -5.21 -15.52
CA SER A 257 -23.37 -5.23 -16.96
C SER A 257 -24.77 -4.69 -17.34
N TYR A 258 -25.68 -4.61 -16.38
CA TYR A 258 -27.05 -4.17 -16.57
C TYR A 258 -27.25 -2.73 -16.12
N PRO A 259 -28.10 -1.93 -16.80
CA PRO A 259 -28.40 -0.58 -16.36
C PRO A 259 -29.08 -0.55 -15.00
N ILE A 260 -28.57 0.34 -14.12
CA ILE A 260 -29.12 0.59 -12.79
C ILE A 260 -29.69 2.01 -12.81
N TYR A 261 -30.99 2.12 -12.52
CA TYR A 261 -31.70 3.40 -12.44
C TYR A 261 -32.00 3.73 -10.97
N LEU A 262 -31.69 4.95 -10.56
CA LEU A 262 -32.15 5.53 -9.29
C LEU A 262 -33.38 6.38 -9.55
N VAL A 263 -34.45 6.12 -8.78
CA VAL A 263 -35.75 6.83 -8.89
C VAL A 263 -36.06 7.47 -7.53
N TYR A 264 -36.27 8.78 -7.55
CA TYR A 264 -36.56 9.55 -6.34
C TYR A 264 -37.40 10.79 -6.64
N ASN A 265 -38.09 11.33 -5.62
CA ASN A 265 -38.83 12.57 -5.73
C ASN A 265 -37.88 13.74 -5.46
N LYS A 266 -37.85 14.70 -6.38
CA LYS A 266 -37.11 15.96 -6.23
C LYS A 266 -38.10 17.09 -6.04
N THR A 267 -37.90 17.88 -5.00
CA THR A 267 -38.64 19.11 -4.78
C THR A 267 -38.07 20.20 -5.68
N VAL A 268 -38.83 20.63 -6.66
CA VAL A 268 -38.46 21.73 -7.55
C VAL A 268 -39.22 22.98 -7.11
N THR A 269 -38.48 23.98 -6.71
CA THR A 269 -38.99 25.28 -6.35
C THR A 269 -38.93 26.17 -7.59
N SER A 270 -40.09 26.52 -8.16
CA SER A 270 -40.17 27.47 -9.30
C SER A 270 -40.81 28.77 -8.88
N GLU A 271 -40.19 29.88 -9.26
CA GLU A 271 -40.77 31.20 -9.09
C GLU A 271 -41.68 31.51 -10.30
N VAL A 272 -42.96 31.55 -10.08
CA VAL A 272 -43.94 31.90 -11.14
C VAL A 272 -44.36 33.34 -10.96
N PRO A 273 -44.29 34.20 -12.00
CA PRO A 273 -44.80 35.55 -11.94
C PRO A 273 -46.33 35.52 -11.72
N LEU A 274 -46.81 36.27 -10.74
CA LEU A 274 -48.25 36.48 -10.54
C LEU A 274 -48.77 37.46 -11.59
N ASP A 275 -49.55 36.99 -12.55
CA ASP A 275 -50.46 37.82 -13.33
C ASP A 275 -51.59 38.27 -12.41
N VAL A 276 -51.68 39.56 -12.18
CA VAL A 276 -52.74 40.14 -11.32
C VAL A 276 -54.05 40.17 -12.07
N GLU A 277 -54.84 39.12 -11.94
CA GLU A 277 -56.32 39.18 -12.15
C GLU A 277 -56.99 38.90 -10.80
N GLU A 278 -57.90 39.83 -10.43
CA GLU A 278 -58.64 39.82 -9.17
C GLU A 278 -59.54 38.63 -9.05
N GLU A 279 -59.28 37.69 -8.09
CA GLU A 279 -60.36 36.83 -7.55
C GLU A 279 -60.18 36.62 -6.03
N LYS A 280 -61.31 36.54 -5.37
CA LYS A 280 -61.58 36.60 -3.92
C LYS A 280 -60.98 35.41 -3.16
N PRO A 281 -60.78 35.55 -1.83
CA PRO A 281 -59.95 34.62 -1.05
C PRO A 281 -60.70 33.31 -0.73
N SER A 282 -60.07 32.18 -1.02
CA SER A 282 -60.36 30.91 -0.40
C SER A 282 -59.18 30.49 0.50
N THR A 283 -59.53 30.17 1.71
CA THR A 283 -58.70 29.79 2.84
C THR A 283 -57.75 28.62 2.56
N HIS A 284 -56.46 28.89 2.43
CA HIS A 284 -55.36 27.95 2.75
C HIS A 284 -54.16 28.78 3.12
N ASP A 285 -53.47 28.40 4.21
CA ASP A 285 -52.31 29.08 4.79
C ASP A 285 -51.12 29.08 3.81
N GLU A 286 -50.84 30.28 3.28
CA GLU A 286 -49.63 30.53 2.45
C GLU A 286 -48.83 31.65 3.11
N GLU A 287 -47.58 31.33 3.48
CA GLU A 287 -46.61 32.34 3.98
C GLU A 287 -46.15 33.22 2.83
N ILE A 288 -46.44 34.50 2.94
CA ILE A 288 -45.95 35.56 2.03
C ILE A 288 -44.71 36.19 2.67
N LYS A 289 -43.53 36.00 2.10
CA LYS A 289 -42.33 36.76 2.43
C LYS A 289 -42.25 37.99 1.56
N VAL A 290 -42.30 39.16 2.21
CA VAL A 290 -42.05 40.46 1.58
C VAL A 290 -40.66 40.89 1.95
N GLU A 291 -39.72 40.97 1.01
CA GLU A 291 -38.43 41.67 1.20
C GLU A 291 -38.60 43.11 0.73
N GLU A 292 -38.41 44.07 1.62
CA GLU A 292 -38.33 45.49 1.32
C GLU A 292 -36.89 45.85 0.94
N GLU A 293 -36.64 46.11 -0.35
CA GLU A 293 -35.45 46.88 -0.76
C GLU A 293 -35.90 48.29 -1.17
N ASP A 294 -35.33 49.29 -0.47
CA ASP A 294 -35.39 50.69 -0.82
C ASP A 294 -34.53 50.95 -2.07
N ASP A 295 -35.16 51.12 -3.21
CA ASP A 295 -34.67 52.04 -4.27
C ASP A 295 -35.79 52.37 -5.28
N GLU A 296 -35.89 53.66 -5.59
CA GLU A 296 -36.91 54.19 -6.48
C GLU A 296 -36.77 53.69 -7.93
N SER A 297 -37.93 53.30 -8.49
CA SER A 297 -38.14 53.00 -9.90
C SER A 297 -37.76 51.61 -10.46
N LYS A 298 -38.41 50.54 -9.93
CA LYS A 298 -38.70 49.34 -10.75
C LYS A 298 -40.02 48.73 -10.31
N ALA A 299 -40.87 48.36 -11.28
CA ALA A 299 -42.16 47.70 -11.03
C ALA A 299 -41.94 46.44 -10.15
N LYS A 300 -42.60 46.36 -9.01
CA LYS A 300 -42.61 45.19 -8.12
C LYS A 300 -43.10 43.95 -8.90
N LYS A 301 -42.21 43.04 -9.22
CA LYS A 301 -42.58 41.69 -9.66
C LYS A 301 -42.84 40.85 -8.41
N THR A 302 -44.09 40.63 -8.08
CA THR A 302 -44.48 39.69 -7.05
C THR A 302 -44.34 38.28 -7.66
N THR A 303 -43.40 37.49 -7.19
CA THR A 303 -43.24 36.09 -7.58
C THR A 303 -43.86 35.19 -6.50
N LYS A 304 -44.64 34.21 -6.92
CA LYS A 304 -45.14 33.16 -6.02
C LYS A 304 -44.19 31.94 -6.15
N THR A 305 -43.64 31.51 -5.04
CA THR A 305 -42.85 30.29 -4.97
C THR A 305 -43.81 29.11 -5.01
N VAL A 306 -43.77 28.34 -6.08
CA VAL A 306 -44.55 27.10 -6.21
C VAL A 306 -43.60 25.91 -6.07
N THR A 307 -43.80 25.13 -5.04
CA THR A 307 -43.07 23.90 -4.81
C THR A 307 -43.80 22.74 -5.47
N SER A 308 -43.18 22.07 -6.42
CA SER A 308 -43.73 20.88 -7.07
C SER A 308 -42.78 19.69 -6.87
N GLU A 309 -43.34 18.53 -6.61
CA GLU A 309 -42.56 17.28 -6.59
C GLU A 309 -42.49 16.68 -8.01
N GLU A 310 -41.26 16.41 -8.46
CA GLU A 310 -41.01 15.76 -9.75
C GLU A 310 -40.31 14.42 -9.49
N VAL A 311 -40.80 13.35 -10.14
CA VAL A 311 -40.16 12.03 -10.11
C VAL A 311 -38.97 12.02 -11.06
N VAL A 312 -37.78 11.99 -10.53
CA VAL A 312 -36.53 11.89 -11.29
C VAL A 312 -36.14 10.42 -11.46
N THR A 313 -35.79 10.04 -12.68
CA THR A 313 -35.22 8.72 -12.98
C THR A 313 -33.85 8.92 -13.62
N GLU A 314 -32.81 8.52 -12.94
CA GLU A 314 -31.42 8.68 -13.37
C GLU A 314 -30.72 7.34 -13.54
N LYS A 315 -30.01 7.16 -14.68
CA LYS A 315 -29.12 6.00 -14.86
C LYS A 315 -27.82 6.26 -14.15
N VAL A 316 -27.48 5.41 -13.14
CA VAL A 316 -26.34 5.63 -12.26
C VAL A 316 -25.05 4.99 -12.80
N ASN A 317 -25.10 3.76 -13.28
CA ASN A 317 -23.91 3.05 -13.78
C ASN A 317 -23.63 3.38 -15.25
N ILE A 318 -23.04 4.55 -15.47
CA ILE A 318 -22.78 5.07 -16.83
C ILE A 318 -21.44 4.52 -17.37
N GLN A 319 -20.46 4.31 -16.49
CA GLN A 319 -19.11 3.92 -16.90
C GLN A 319 -19.03 2.44 -17.27
N LYS A 320 -18.28 2.16 -18.34
CA LYS A 320 -17.97 0.79 -18.77
C LYS A 320 -16.67 0.32 -18.13
N PRO A 321 -16.53 -0.98 -17.81
CA PRO A 321 -15.27 -1.55 -17.33
C PRO A 321 -14.25 -1.60 -18.46
N ILE A 322 -13.52 -0.49 -18.67
CA ILE A 322 -12.56 -0.35 -19.80
C ILE A 322 -11.42 -1.39 -19.77
N TRP A 323 -11.18 -2.03 -18.63
CA TRP A 323 -10.23 -3.13 -18.51
C TRP A 323 -10.75 -4.44 -19.10
N ALA A 324 -12.08 -4.58 -19.26
CA ALA A 324 -12.72 -5.79 -19.79
C ALA A 324 -12.93 -5.74 -21.30
N ASP A 325 -12.95 -4.54 -21.92
CA ASP A 325 -13.14 -4.39 -23.36
C ASP A 325 -11.95 -4.93 -24.19
N SER A 326 -12.21 -5.40 -25.40
CA SER A 326 -11.14 -5.79 -26.33
C SER A 326 -10.23 -4.59 -26.62
N SER A 327 -8.93 -4.78 -26.53
CA SER A 327 -7.91 -3.71 -26.48
C SER A 327 -7.88 -2.72 -27.65
N SER A 328 -8.54 -3.03 -28.76
CA SER A 328 -8.51 -2.19 -29.98
C SER A 328 -9.53 -1.05 -30.01
N SER A 329 -10.44 -0.98 -29.02
CA SER A 329 -11.54 -0.02 -29.03
C SER A 329 -11.40 1.14 -28.04
N VAL A 330 -10.45 1.08 -27.07
CA VAL A 330 -10.31 2.08 -26.02
C VAL A 330 -9.19 3.06 -26.36
N THR A 331 -9.50 4.35 -26.40
CA THR A 331 -8.53 5.42 -26.72
C THR A 331 -7.74 5.85 -25.47
N ALA A 332 -6.58 6.48 -25.68
CA ALA A 332 -5.77 7.03 -24.58
C ALA A 332 -6.53 8.06 -23.74
N GLU A 333 -7.40 8.86 -24.38
CA GLU A 333 -8.24 9.84 -23.69
C GLU A 333 -9.25 9.17 -22.75
N GLN A 334 -9.81 8.03 -23.17
CA GLN A 334 -10.73 7.25 -22.32
C GLN A 334 -10.01 6.67 -21.11
N TYR A 335 -8.76 6.18 -21.27
CA TYR A 335 -7.94 5.75 -20.15
C TYR A 335 -7.63 6.90 -19.18
N ASN A 336 -7.32 8.10 -19.68
CA ASN A 336 -7.04 9.26 -18.86
C ASN A 336 -8.30 9.77 -18.13
N THR A 337 -9.44 9.79 -18.82
CA THR A 337 -10.73 10.19 -18.24
C THR A 337 -11.13 9.21 -17.13
N PHE A 338 -10.99 7.92 -17.38
CA PHE A 338 -11.24 6.87 -16.39
C PHE A 338 -10.37 7.05 -15.16
N TYR A 339 -9.06 7.30 -15.35
CA TYR A 339 -8.13 7.54 -14.26
C TYR A 339 -8.55 8.73 -13.39
N LYS A 340 -8.87 9.87 -14.01
CA LYS A 340 -9.28 11.08 -13.27
C LYS A 340 -10.59 10.90 -12.51
N THR A 341 -11.58 10.25 -13.12
CA THR A 341 -12.90 10.07 -12.48
C THR A 341 -12.85 9.02 -11.39
N THR A 342 -12.20 7.88 -11.62
CA THR A 342 -12.21 6.74 -10.69
C THR A 342 -11.34 6.99 -9.44
N PHE A 343 -10.19 7.68 -9.62
CA PHE A 343 -9.26 7.92 -8.53
C PHE A 343 -9.27 9.37 -8.02
N LYS A 344 -10.20 10.21 -8.53
CA LYS A 344 -10.36 11.63 -8.17
C LYS A 344 -9.05 12.43 -8.35
N GLU A 345 -8.27 12.10 -9.38
CA GLU A 345 -6.99 12.73 -9.68
C GLU A 345 -7.18 13.90 -10.69
N SER A 346 -6.48 15.00 -10.47
CA SER A 346 -6.61 16.21 -11.32
C SER A 346 -5.74 16.17 -12.58
N SER A 347 -4.63 15.43 -12.57
CA SER A 347 -3.64 15.36 -13.65
C SER A 347 -3.73 14.03 -14.42
N ASP A 348 -3.24 14.01 -15.64
CA ASP A 348 -3.08 12.78 -16.41
C ASP A 348 -1.99 11.89 -15.79
N PRO A 349 -2.10 10.56 -15.89
CA PRO A 349 -1.06 9.64 -15.43
C PRO A 349 0.17 9.72 -16.34
N ILE A 350 1.34 9.33 -15.82
CA ILE A 350 2.57 9.24 -16.64
C ILE A 350 2.43 8.14 -17.69
N ILE A 351 1.93 6.98 -17.26
CA ILE A 351 1.78 5.79 -18.09
C ILE A 351 0.73 4.88 -17.48
N HIS A 352 0.12 4.05 -18.30
CA HIS A 352 -0.79 3.00 -17.87
C HIS A 352 -0.46 1.67 -18.54
N GLN A 353 -0.89 0.59 -17.94
CA GLN A 353 -0.82 -0.75 -18.50
C GLN A 353 -2.09 -1.52 -18.19
N ARG A 354 -2.72 -2.03 -19.24
CA ARG A 354 -3.81 -3.00 -19.16
C ARG A 354 -3.27 -4.39 -19.46
N GLY A 355 -3.85 -5.40 -18.85
CA GLY A 355 -3.50 -6.78 -19.14
C GLY A 355 -4.41 -7.79 -18.45
N SER A 356 -4.13 -9.04 -18.69
CA SER A 356 -4.75 -10.19 -18.02
C SER A 356 -3.66 -11.14 -17.51
N GLY A 357 -4.03 -11.97 -16.56
CA GLY A 357 -3.17 -13.01 -16.02
C GLY A 357 -3.99 -14.22 -15.60
N SER A 358 -3.33 -15.37 -15.55
CA SER A 358 -3.88 -16.61 -15.01
C SER A 358 -2.85 -17.20 -14.06
N ILE A 359 -3.27 -17.55 -12.86
CA ILE A 359 -2.42 -18.17 -11.85
C ILE A 359 -2.96 -19.55 -11.56
N SER A 360 -2.16 -20.58 -11.83
CA SER A 360 -2.51 -21.96 -11.54
C SER A 360 -2.08 -22.30 -10.12
N LEU A 361 -3.08 -22.48 -9.25
CA LEU A 361 -2.95 -23.02 -7.90
C LEU A 361 -3.71 -24.36 -7.84
N LYS A 362 -4.45 -24.62 -6.77
CA LYS A 362 -5.40 -25.75 -6.73
C LYS A 362 -6.52 -25.58 -7.75
N THR A 363 -6.93 -24.34 -8.00
CA THR A 363 -7.83 -23.90 -9.07
C THR A 363 -7.15 -22.79 -9.85
N SER A 364 -7.42 -22.68 -11.16
CA SER A 364 -6.95 -21.55 -11.96
C SER A 364 -7.69 -20.28 -11.54
N VAL A 365 -6.96 -19.20 -11.30
CA VAL A 365 -7.50 -17.88 -10.98
C VAL A 365 -7.16 -16.94 -12.11
N ASP A 366 -8.18 -16.58 -12.89
CA ASP A 366 -8.07 -15.65 -14.00
C ASP A 366 -8.43 -14.25 -13.54
N PHE A 367 -7.67 -13.24 -13.99
CA PHE A 367 -7.89 -11.86 -13.61
C PHE A 367 -7.48 -10.90 -14.73
N GLN A 368 -8.11 -9.74 -14.71
CA GLN A 368 -7.80 -8.60 -15.56
C GLN A 368 -7.32 -7.44 -14.68
N TYR A 369 -6.46 -6.59 -15.23
CA TYR A 369 -5.96 -5.43 -14.48
C TYR A 369 -5.75 -4.22 -15.38
N LEU A 370 -5.86 -3.05 -14.77
CA LEU A 370 -5.51 -1.77 -15.34
C LEU A 370 -4.74 -0.98 -14.29
N ILE A 371 -3.48 -0.69 -14.55
CA ILE A 371 -2.57 -0.03 -13.61
C ILE A 371 -2.11 1.29 -14.22
N TYR A 372 -2.03 2.31 -13.40
CA TYR A 372 -1.54 3.64 -13.72
C TYR A 372 -0.39 4.04 -12.81
N ILE A 373 0.57 4.80 -13.35
CA ILE A 373 1.55 5.52 -12.56
C ILE A 373 1.13 7.00 -12.53
N PRO A 374 0.78 7.55 -11.36
CA PRO A 374 0.44 8.96 -11.19
C PRO A 374 1.60 9.88 -11.60
N LYS A 375 1.31 11.15 -11.85
CA LYS A 375 2.34 12.17 -12.13
C LYS A 375 3.16 12.50 -10.88
N THR A 376 2.53 12.51 -9.73
CA THR A 376 3.14 12.76 -8.42
C THR A 376 2.76 11.65 -7.45
N PRO A 377 3.67 11.20 -6.58
CA PRO A 377 3.33 10.21 -5.55
C PRO A 377 2.36 10.82 -4.52
N SER A 378 1.45 9.99 -4.02
CA SER A 378 0.48 10.39 -3.00
C SER A 378 1.02 10.35 -1.58
N PHE A 379 2.19 9.77 -1.36
CA PHE A 379 2.86 9.68 -0.07
C PHE A 379 4.38 9.58 -0.25
N GLN A 380 5.12 9.90 0.79
CA GLN A 380 6.57 9.74 0.81
C GLN A 380 6.95 8.33 1.28
N PRO A 381 7.89 7.64 0.62
CA PRO A 381 8.17 6.23 0.89
C PRO A 381 8.73 5.96 2.29
N PHE A 382 9.42 6.94 2.87
CA PHE A 382 10.06 6.84 4.19
C PHE A 382 9.31 7.58 5.30
N SER A 383 8.16 8.21 5.01
CA SER A 383 7.28 8.76 6.03
C SER A 383 6.58 7.63 6.78
N GLY A 384 6.27 7.85 8.05
CA GLY A 384 5.42 6.95 8.83
C GLY A 384 3.94 7.03 8.47
N GLU A 385 3.59 7.78 7.43
CA GLU A 385 2.20 8.00 6.99
C GLU A 385 1.55 6.70 6.49
N ASP A 386 0.26 6.60 6.68
CA ASP A 386 -0.54 5.51 6.16
C ASP A 386 -0.54 5.54 4.62
N ILE A 387 -0.54 4.35 4.04
CA ILE A 387 -0.61 4.20 2.59
C ILE A 387 -2.04 4.53 2.15
N PRO A 388 -2.25 5.56 1.30
CA PRO A 388 -3.58 5.84 0.79
C PRO A 388 -4.09 4.69 -0.07
N LYS A 389 -5.42 4.54 -0.17
CA LYS A 389 -6.07 3.55 -1.02
C LYS A 389 -5.60 3.70 -2.47
N PHE A 390 -4.96 2.67 -3.02
CA PHE A 390 -4.22 2.75 -4.29
C PHE A 390 -4.75 1.80 -5.37
N LEU A 391 -5.25 0.64 -4.99
CA LEU A 391 -5.86 -0.34 -5.88
C LEU A 391 -7.32 -0.56 -5.49
N LYS A 392 -8.16 -0.93 -6.45
CA LYS A 392 -9.53 -1.38 -6.22
C LYS A 392 -9.65 -2.82 -6.69
N LEU A 393 -10.06 -3.72 -5.80
CA LEU A 393 -10.32 -5.11 -6.12
C LEU A 393 -11.79 -5.30 -6.46
N TYR A 394 -12.02 -5.86 -7.61
CA TYR A 394 -13.33 -6.32 -8.07
C TYR A 394 -13.31 -7.84 -8.21
N VAL A 395 -14.44 -8.44 -7.96
CA VAL A 395 -14.71 -9.85 -8.30
C VAL A 395 -15.95 -9.86 -9.18
N LYS A 396 -15.80 -10.32 -10.42
CA LYS A 396 -16.87 -10.29 -11.43
C LYS A 396 -17.52 -8.90 -11.55
N ARG A 397 -16.68 -7.85 -11.61
CA ARG A 397 -17.07 -6.43 -11.74
C ARG A 397 -17.82 -5.84 -10.53
N VAL A 398 -17.91 -6.55 -9.42
CA VAL A 398 -18.44 -6.03 -8.16
C VAL A 398 -17.29 -5.65 -7.25
N PHE A 399 -17.33 -4.45 -6.70
CA PHE A 399 -16.31 -3.95 -5.77
C PHE A 399 -16.28 -4.80 -4.49
N VAL A 400 -15.09 -5.18 -4.07
CA VAL A 400 -14.84 -5.98 -2.87
C VAL A 400 -14.13 -5.17 -1.81
N THR A 401 -12.95 -4.65 -2.13
CA THR A 401 -12.13 -3.89 -1.18
C THR A 401 -11.08 -3.03 -1.89
N ASP A 402 -10.62 -2.00 -1.22
CA ASP A 402 -9.45 -1.20 -1.58
C ASP A 402 -8.37 -1.22 -0.47
N GLU A 403 -8.57 -2.07 0.54
CA GLU A 403 -7.66 -2.26 1.68
C GLU A 403 -6.95 -3.62 1.58
N PHE A 404 -5.63 -3.60 1.39
CA PHE A 404 -4.84 -4.81 1.14
C PHE A 404 -3.78 -5.06 2.22
N GLY A 405 -3.62 -4.16 3.20
CA GLY A 405 -2.60 -4.27 4.24
C GLY A 405 -1.21 -4.50 3.64
N GLU A 406 -0.50 -5.49 4.15
CA GLU A 406 0.87 -5.82 3.74
C GLU A 406 0.96 -6.73 2.49
N MET A 407 -0.16 -7.05 1.84
CA MET A 407 -0.15 -7.97 0.69
C MET A 407 0.53 -7.41 -0.56
N PHE A 408 0.63 -6.09 -0.67
CA PHE A 408 1.31 -5.42 -1.77
C PHE A 408 2.52 -4.64 -1.26
N PRO A 409 3.67 -4.64 -1.96
CA PRO A 409 4.86 -3.95 -1.50
C PRO A 409 4.66 -2.45 -1.31
N ARG A 410 4.95 -1.93 -0.10
CA ARG A 410 4.80 -0.50 0.24
C ARG A 410 5.47 0.42 -0.79
N TYR A 411 6.65 0.07 -1.24
CA TYR A 411 7.40 0.88 -2.20
C TYR A 411 6.78 0.96 -3.61
N LEU A 412 5.78 0.11 -3.94
CA LEU A 412 5.00 0.16 -5.18
C LEU A 412 3.58 0.70 -4.98
N SER A 413 3.15 0.98 -3.76
CA SER A 413 1.78 1.41 -3.45
C SER A 413 1.45 2.84 -3.91
N PHE A 414 2.36 3.51 -4.57
CA PHE A 414 2.11 4.79 -5.24
C PHE A 414 1.24 4.68 -6.50
N ILE A 415 1.06 3.48 -7.03
CA ILE A 415 0.23 3.25 -8.23
C ILE A 415 -1.24 3.53 -7.96
N ARG A 416 -2.01 3.63 -9.05
CA ARG A 416 -3.47 3.56 -9.03
C ARG A 416 -3.89 2.43 -9.95
N GLY A 417 -4.97 1.74 -9.61
CA GLY A 417 -5.39 0.66 -10.50
C GLY A 417 -6.65 -0.08 -10.06
N VAL A 418 -7.07 -0.93 -10.98
CA VAL A 418 -8.19 -1.85 -10.82
C VAL A 418 -7.70 -3.25 -11.10
N VAL A 419 -8.13 -4.19 -10.27
CA VAL A 419 -7.90 -5.62 -10.46
C VAL A 419 -9.26 -6.30 -10.39
N ASP A 420 -9.64 -7.03 -11.43
CA ASP A 420 -10.91 -7.74 -11.53
C ASP A 420 -10.63 -9.24 -11.67
N VAL A 421 -11.05 -10.01 -10.68
CA VAL A 421 -10.77 -11.45 -10.58
C VAL A 421 -12.05 -12.23 -10.88
N GLU A 422 -11.96 -13.24 -11.75
CA GLU A 422 -13.15 -13.98 -12.17
C GLU A 422 -13.60 -15.01 -11.15
N ASP A 423 -12.70 -15.80 -10.56
CA ASP A 423 -13.03 -16.91 -9.66
C ASP A 423 -12.18 -16.89 -8.37
N LEU A 424 -12.40 -15.88 -7.52
CA LEU A 424 -11.78 -15.81 -6.20
C LEU A 424 -12.75 -16.34 -5.15
N PRO A 425 -12.36 -17.32 -4.33
CA PRO A 425 -13.17 -17.74 -3.19
C PRO A 425 -13.19 -16.62 -2.14
N LEU A 426 -14.34 -16.00 -1.97
CA LEU A 426 -14.59 -14.96 -0.98
C LEU A 426 -15.16 -15.59 0.30
N ASN A 427 -15.03 -14.92 1.43
CA ASN A 427 -15.78 -15.25 2.63
C ASN A 427 -17.24 -14.79 2.48
N VAL A 428 -18.06 -15.09 3.49
CA VAL A 428 -19.51 -14.82 3.47
C VAL A 428 -19.82 -13.33 3.34
N SER A 429 -19.04 -12.46 3.99
CA SER A 429 -19.19 -10.99 3.91
C SER A 429 -18.58 -10.37 2.65
N ARG A 430 -17.80 -11.13 1.88
CA ARG A 430 -16.99 -10.64 0.76
C ARG A 430 -15.96 -9.55 1.13
N GLU A 431 -15.83 -9.19 2.41
CA GLU A 431 -14.89 -8.18 2.90
C GLU A 431 -13.51 -8.78 3.17
N SER A 432 -13.46 -10.01 3.65
CA SER A 432 -12.23 -10.73 3.86
C SER A 432 -12.10 -11.91 2.88
N LEU A 433 -10.90 -12.14 2.47
CA LEU A 433 -10.56 -13.09 1.43
C LEU A 433 -10.24 -14.44 2.10
N GLN A 434 -10.96 -15.51 1.74
CA GLN A 434 -10.69 -16.85 2.29
C GLN A 434 -9.36 -17.42 1.80
N ASP A 435 -8.96 -17.10 0.58
CA ASP A 435 -7.70 -17.57 0.00
C ASP A 435 -6.72 -16.41 -0.18
N LEU A 436 -6.10 -16.02 0.93
CA LEU A 436 -5.02 -15.02 0.92
C LEU A 436 -3.85 -15.43 0.03
N THR A 437 -3.65 -16.74 -0.19
CA THR A 437 -2.54 -17.27 -1.00
C THR A 437 -2.73 -16.95 -2.48
N ALA A 438 -3.97 -17.13 -2.99
CA ALA A 438 -4.31 -16.79 -4.37
C ALA A 438 -4.11 -15.29 -4.61
N LEU A 439 -4.62 -14.47 -3.70
CA LEU A 439 -4.50 -13.02 -3.84
C LEU A 439 -3.05 -12.52 -3.70
N LYS A 440 -2.28 -13.06 -2.75
CA LYS A 440 -0.84 -12.77 -2.66
C LYS A 440 -0.11 -13.08 -3.97
N SER A 441 -0.49 -14.18 -4.63
CA SER A 441 0.08 -14.55 -5.94
C SER A 441 -0.30 -13.57 -7.04
N VAL A 442 -1.56 -13.10 -7.08
CA VAL A 442 -2.02 -12.03 -7.97
C VAL A 442 -1.21 -10.75 -7.73
N PHE A 443 -1.07 -10.33 -6.49
CA PHE A 443 -0.31 -9.12 -6.15
C PHE A 443 1.19 -9.26 -6.44
N LYS A 444 1.79 -10.43 -6.22
CA LYS A 444 3.16 -10.70 -6.65
C LYS A 444 3.32 -10.55 -8.17
N TYR A 445 2.36 -11.05 -8.94
CA TYR A 445 2.32 -10.88 -10.39
C TYR A 445 2.21 -9.40 -10.78
N LEU A 446 1.29 -8.66 -10.15
CA LEU A 446 1.08 -7.23 -10.41
C LEU A 446 2.32 -6.40 -10.05
N ALA A 447 2.96 -6.67 -8.91
CA ALA A 447 4.20 -6.01 -8.52
C ALA A 447 5.30 -6.17 -9.59
N ASN A 448 5.46 -7.38 -10.16
CA ASN A 448 6.39 -7.62 -11.25
C ASN A 448 5.98 -6.86 -12.53
N LYS A 449 4.68 -6.71 -12.80
CA LYS A 449 4.19 -5.91 -13.92
C LYS A 449 4.46 -4.42 -13.75
N VAL A 450 4.29 -3.89 -12.53
CA VAL A 450 4.64 -2.49 -12.21
C VAL A 450 6.13 -2.23 -12.44
N VAL A 451 7.01 -3.11 -11.94
CA VAL A 451 8.45 -3.00 -12.18
C VAL A 451 8.76 -3.07 -13.68
N GLY A 452 8.10 -3.99 -14.43
CA GLY A 452 8.22 -4.06 -15.88
C GLY A 452 7.75 -2.79 -16.61
N LEU A 453 6.70 -2.15 -16.10
CA LEU A 453 6.19 -0.88 -16.65
C LEU A 453 7.21 0.25 -16.44
N ILE A 454 7.85 0.32 -15.26
CA ILE A 454 8.93 1.27 -14.98
C ILE A 454 10.14 1.00 -15.88
N HIS A 455 10.50 -0.26 -16.14
CA HIS A 455 11.53 -0.60 -17.12
C HIS A 455 11.17 -0.17 -18.56
N SER A 456 9.91 -0.24 -18.92
CA SER A 456 9.46 0.27 -20.24
C SER A 456 9.62 1.79 -20.30
N LEU A 457 9.33 2.49 -19.23
CA LEU A 457 9.50 3.94 -19.10
C LEU A 457 10.99 4.35 -19.13
N SER A 458 11.88 3.57 -18.50
CA SER A 458 13.32 3.88 -18.45
C SER A 458 14.03 3.82 -19.80
N LYS A 459 13.42 3.17 -20.81
CA LYS A 459 13.94 3.19 -22.18
C LYS A 459 13.84 4.55 -22.87
N ASN A 460 12.97 5.43 -22.37
CA ASN A 460 12.83 6.81 -22.84
C ASN A 460 13.28 7.78 -21.73
N ILE A 461 14.52 8.23 -21.79
CA ILE A 461 15.12 9.07 -20.74
C ILE A 461 14.34 10.36 -20.51
N THR A 462 13.79 10.98 -21.55
CA THR A 462 13.02 12.22 -21.44
C THR A 462 11.74 12.04 -20.59
N ALA A 463 11.12 10.87 -20.65
CA ALA A 463 9.96 10.53 -19.83
C ALA A 463 10.39 10.00 -18.45
N TYR A 464 11.55 9.36 -18.37
CA TYR A 464 12.06 8.73 -17.14
C TYR A 464 12.61 9.74 -16.13
N GLU A 465 13.37 10.75 -16.56
CA GLU A 465 13.94 11.74 -15.64
C GLU A 465 12.89 12.44 -14.74
N PRO A 466 11.77 12.96 -15.27
CA PRO A 466 10.72 13.55 -14.45
C PRO A 466 10.08 12.52 -13.49
N PHE A 467 9.90 11.28 -13.95
CA PHE A 467 9.43 10.19 -13.10
C PHE A 467 10.45 9.90 -11.99
N TYR A 468 11.72 9.67 -12.32
CA TYR A 468 12.74 9.33 -11.34
C TYR A 468 12.91 10.41 -10.26
N LYS A 469 12.79 11.68 -10.65
CA LYS A 469 12.85 12.80 -9.71
C LYS A 469 11.78 12.74 -8.62
N GLN A 470 10.60 12.16 -8.93
CA GLN A 470 9.48 12.03 -7.98
C GLN A 470 9.51 10.70 -7.23
N TYR A 471 10.01 9.65 -7.87
CA TYR A 471 9.87 8.26 -7.42
C TYR A 471 11.18 7.58 -7.06
N SER A 472 12.34 8.30 -7.09
CA SER A 472 13.65 7.75 -6.70
C SER A 472 13.61 7.09 -5.33
N GLY A 473 13.02 7.75 -4.34
CA GLY A 473 12.88 7.23 -2.99
C GLY A 473 12.10 5.91 -2.91
N HIS A 474 11.05 5.75 -3.74
CA HIS A 474 10.27 4.51 -3.80
C HIS A 474 11.08 3.35 -4.39
N ILE A 475 11.83 3.60 -5.48
CA ILE A 475 12.71 2.60 -6.09
C ILE A 475 13.82 2.20 -5.11
N LYS A 476 14.45 3.17 -4.46
CA LYS A 476 15.52 2.95 -3.47
C LYS A 476 15.01 2.18 -2.25
N LEU A 477 13.83 2.55 -1.72
CA LEU A 477 13.18 1.78 -0.65
C LEU A 477 12.95 0.34 -1.09
N GLY A 478 12.46 0.11 -2.32
CA GLY A 478 12.27 -1.23 -2.86
C GLY A 478 13.55 -2.05 -2.83
N ILE A 479 14.69 -1.50 -3.25
CA ILE A 479 15.98 -2.19 -3.20
C ILE A 479 16.41 -2.52 -1.76
N ILE A 480 16.09 -1.63 -0.80
CA ILE A 480 16.46 -1.82 0.62
C ILE A 480 15.62 -2.92 1.28
N VAL A 481 14.29 -2.93 1.05
CA VAL A 481 13.36 -3.78 1.83
C VAL A 481 12.89 -5.04 1.10
N GLU A 482 13.10 -5.15 -0.22
CA GLU A 482 12.59 -6.27 -1.02
C GLU A 482 13.30 -7.58 -0.65
N LYS A 483 12.50 -8.59 -0.32
CA LYS A 483 12.97 -9.93 0.03
C LYS A 483 13.13 -10.85 -1.19
N ASP A 484 12.35 -10.63 -2.26
CA ASP A 484 12.48 -11.39 -3.51
C ASP A 484 13.70 -10.89 -4.29
N GLN A 485 14.76 -11.68 -4.30
CA GLN A 485 16.04 -11.32 -4.93
C GLN A 485 15.88 -11.01 -6.42
N LYS A 486 15.03 -11.73 -7.15
CA LYS A 486 14.81 -11.48 -8.59
C LYS A 486 14.19 -10.10 -8.81
N ARG A 487 13.25 -9.68 -7.96
CA ARG A 487 12.63 -8.37 -8.04
C ARG A 487 13.61 -7.28 -7.60
N LYS A 488 14.37 -7.51 -6.54
CA LYS A 488 15.45 -6.62 -6.12
C LYS A 488 16.46 -6.40 -7.25
N ASP A 489 16.95 -7.45 -7.89
CA ASP A 489 17.88 -7.39 -9.02
C ASP A 489 17.28 -6.65 -10.22
N SER A 490 15.95 -6.68 -10.39
CA SER A 490 15.27 -5.92 -11.44
C SER A 490 15.09 -4.45 -11.12
N LEU A 491 15.14 -4.05 -9.84
CA LEU A 491 15.05 -2.63 -9.45
C LEU A 491 16.40 -1.89 -9.58
N VAL A 492 17.53 -2.57 -9.36
CA VAL A 492 18.87 -1.95 -9.38
C VAL A 492 19.18 -1.27 -10.72
N PRO A 493 18.88 -1.84 -11.90
CA PRO A 493 19.12 -1.18 -13.19
C PRO A 493 18.30 0.11 -13.41
N LEU A 494 17.26 0.34 -12.60
CA LEU A 494 16.43 1.55 -12.64
C LEU A 494 17.05 2.73 -11.90
N LEU A 495 18.15 2.51 -11.15
CA LEU A 495 18.85 3.58 -10.44
C LEU A 495 19.49 4.53 -11.43
N HIS A 496 19.27 5.82 -11.21
CA HIS A 496 19.77 6.90 -12.05
C HIS A 496 20.48 7.93 -11.18
N PHE A 497 21.79 7.92 -11.18
CA PHE A 497 22.63 8.76 -10.32
C PHE A 497 23.27 9.89 -11.09
N LYS A 498 23.42 11.04 -10.46
CA LYS A 498 24.28 12.12 -10.95
C LYS A 498 25.71 11.64 -10.94
N SER A 499 26.54 12.09 -11.91
CA SER A 499 27.95 11.71 -11.97
C SER A 499 28.85 12.87 -12.35
N SER A 500 30.16 12.63 -12.27
CA SER A 500 31.15 13.57 -12.75
C SER A 500 31.09 13.74 -14.28
N HIS A 501 30.56 12.76 -15.00
CA HIS A 501 30.35 12.79 -16.45
C HIS A 501 29.05 13.51 -16.82
N ASN A 502 27.95 13.22 -16.12
CA ASN A 502 26.63 13.80 -16.40
C ASN A 502 25.88 14.17 -15.13
N VAL A 503 25.52 15.45 -15.01
CA VAL A 503 24.78 16.00 -13.84
C VAL A 503 23.30 15.69 -13.88
N SER A 504 22.72 15.45 -15.06
CA SER A 504 21.31 15.04 -15.19
C SER A 504 21.09 13.64 -14.66
N GLY A 505 22.11 12.78 -14.78
CA GLY A 505 22.12 11.43 -14.26
C GLY A 505 22.61 10.41 -15.27
N VAL A 506 22.98 9.24 -14.78
CA VAL A 506 23.43 8.09 -15.57
C VAL A 506 22.90 6.81 -14.93
N PHE A 507 22.58 5.84 -15.77
CA PHE A 507 22.29 4.49 -15.30
C PHE A 507 23.60 3.75 -14.98
N LEU A 508 23.55 2.79 -14.07
CA LEU A 508 24.72 1.96 -13.73
C LEU A 508 25.27 1.19 -14.95
N ASP A 509 24.41 0.81 -15.89
CA ASP A 509 24.82 0.14 -17.13
C ASP A 509 25.62 1.09 -18.05
N GLU A 510 25.23 2.33 -18.13
CA GLU A 510 25.96 3.37 -18.89
C GLU A 510 27.31 3.66 -18.25
N TYR A 511 27.35 3.74 -16.91
CA TYR A 511 28.62 3.89 -16.17
C TYR A 511 29.58 2.74 -16.51
N ILE A 512 29.12 1.49 -16.38
CA ILE A 512 29.94 0.31 -16.67
C ILE A 512 30.43 0.30 -18.13
N SER A 513 29.60 0.73 -19.08
CA SER A 513 29.99 0.80 -20.49
C SER A 513 31.14 1.79 -20.79
N ARG A 514 31.30 2.80 -19.92
CA ARG A 514 32.37 3.80 -20.02
C ARG A 514 33.58 3.52 -19.14
N MET A 515 33.50 2.48 -18.28
CA MET A 515 34.61 2.12 -17.40
C MET A 515 35.86 1.74 -18.19
N PRO A 516 37.07 2.31 -17.88
CA PRO A 516 38.33 1.81 -18.40
C PRO A 516 38.56 0.33 -18.07
N GLU A 517 39.27 -0.40 -18.92
CA GLU A 517 39.54 -1.85 -18.71
C GLU A 517 40.24 -2.14 -17.37
N MET A 518 41.07 -1.24 -16.90
CA MET A 518 41.78 -1.37 -15.62
C MET A 518 40.90 -1.11 -14.39
N GLN A 519 39.71 -0.52 -14.57
CA GLN A 519 38.80 -0.21 -13.46
C GLN A 519 37.98 -1.42 -13.09
N THR A 520 38.09 -1.85 -11.84
CA THR A 520 37.35 -3.05 -11.34
C THR A 520 36.16 -2.69 -10.48
N GLU A 521 36.05 -1.46 -9.99
CA GLU A 521 35.05 -0.98 -9.03
C GLU A 521 34.26 0.21 -9.57
N ILE A 522 33.03 0.38 -9.11
CA ILE A 522 32.20 1.55 -9.39
C ILE A 522 32.45 2.57 -8.27
N TYR A 523 32.98 3.75 -8.63
CA TYR A 523 33.33 4.78 -7.65
C TYR A 523 32.16 5.70 -7.36
N PHE A 524 31.92 5.99 -6.09
CA PHE A 524 30.91 6.95 -5.65
C PHE A 524 31.33 7.73 -4.41
N VAL A 525 30.67 8.84 -4.15
CA VAL A 525 30.68 9.58 -2.89
C VAL A 525 29.27 9.96 -2.50
N THR A 526 29.06 10.14 -1.19
CA THR A 526 27.78 10.56 -0.61
C THR A 526 27.90 11.95 0.00
N GLY A 527 26.86 12.76 -0.08
CA GLY A 527 26.88 14.11 0.49
C GLY A 527 25.56 14.85 0.32
N SER A 528 25.46 16.04 0.91
CA SER A 528 24.22 16.85 0.91
C SER A 528 23.91 17.47 -0.45
N SER A 529 24.91 17.68 -1.29
CA SER A 529 24.73 18.26 -2.63
C SER A 529 25.86 17.91 -3.58
N VAL A 530 25.56 17.81 -4.87
CA VAL A 530 26.57 17.62 -5.93
C VAL A 530 27.64 18.71 -5.91
N LYS A 531 27.28 19.95 -5.55
CA LYS A 531 28.21 21.09 -5.50
C LYS A 531 29.26 20.90 -4.42
N GLU A 532 28.92 20.35 -3.28
CA GLU A 532 29.83 20.00 -2.19
C GLU A 532 30.66 18.78 -2.55
N MET A 533 30.05 17.72 -3.02
CA MET A 533 30.71 16.47 -3.38
C MET A 533 31.80 16.66 -4.44
N ARG A 534 31.62 17.56 -5.41
CA ARG A 534 32.61 17.91 -6.42
C ARG A 534 33.90 18.55 -5.87
N LYS A 535 33.85 19.03 -4.65
CA LYS A 535 34.99 19.69 -4.00
C LYS A 535 35.74 18.79 -3.00
N LEU A 536 35.21 17.59 -2.78
CA LEU A 536 35.81 16.67 -1.83
C LEU A 536 37.22 16.26 -2.25
N PRO A 537 38.22 16.32 -1.33
CA PRO A 537 39.59 15.93 -1.65
C PRO A 537 39.72 14.47 -2.07
N GLN A 538 38.86 13.60 -1.59
CA GLN A 538 38.90 12.17 -1.86
C GLN A 538 38.62 11.81 -3.33
N ILE A 539 38.00 12.70 -4.11
CA ILE A 539 37.69 12.43 -5.53
C ILE A 539 38.72 13.03 -6.49
N GLU A 540 39.64 13.88 -6.02
CA GLU A 540 40.57 14.64 -6.85
C GLU A 540 41.34 13.73 -7.79
N MET A 541 42.00 12.71 -7.26
CA MET A 541 42.80 11.78 -8.05
C MET A 541 41.96 10.91 -8.98
N ALA A 542 40.78 10.50 -8.56
CA ALA A 542 39.86 9.74 -9.43
C ALA A 542 39.47 10.56 -10.67
N ILE A 543 39.13 11.84 -10.49
CA ILE A 543 38.78 12.75 -11.59
C ILE A 543 40.02 13.04 -12.45
N LYS A 544 41.22 13.27 -11.85
CA LYS A 544 42.47 13.51 -12.58
C LYS A 544 42.84 12.32 -13.49
N LYS A 545 42.61 11.09 -13.02
CA LYS A 545 42.83 9.86 -13.79
C LYS A 545 41.72 9.55 -14.80
N GLY A 546 40.69 10.39 -14.88
CA GLY A 546 39.56 10.22 -15.83
C GLY A 546 38.54 9.17 -15.41
N TYR A 547 38.55 8.75 -14.15
CA TYR A 547 37.50 7.86 -13.63
C TYR A 547 36.19 8.63 -13.40
N GLU A 548 35.07 8.05 -13.81
CA GLU A 548 33.75 8.59 -13.49
C GLU A 548 33.40 8.31 -12.02
N VAL A 549 32.87 9.33 -11.32
CA VAL A 549 32.45 9.23 -9.92
C VAL A 549 30.95 9.53 -9.84
N LEU A 550 30.17 8.63 -9.21
CA LEU A 550 28.77 8.82 -8.94
C LEU A 550 28.58 9.72 -7.71
N TYR A 551 27.61 10.62 -7.79
CA TYR A 551 27.22 11.51 -6.70
C TYR A 551 25.87 11.04 -6.13
N LEU A 552 25.89 10.57 -4.92
CA LEU A 552 24.74 10.07 -4.19
C LEU A 552 24.30 11.16 -3.20
N ASP A 553 23.28 11.92 -3.57
CA ASP A 553 22.86 13.14 -2.85
C ASP A 553 21.55 12.98 -2.05
N GLU A 554 20.99 11.79 -1.96
CA GLU A 554 19.84 11.50 -1.11
C GLU A 554 20.24 10.81 0.21
N SER A 555 19.53 11.14 1.29
CA SER A 555 19.86 10.64 2.64
C SER A 555 19.89 9.12 2.75
N PHE A 556 19.07 8.42 1.96
CA PHE A 556 18.93 6.97 1.99
C PHE A 556 19.94 6.21 1.12
N ASP A 557 20.77 6.92 0.36
CA ASP A 557 21.74 6.30 -0.55
C ASP A 557 22.80 5.46 0.19
N GLU A 558 23.11 5.81 1.43
CA GLU A 558 24.01 5.00 2.27
C GLU A 558 23.42 3.61 2.57
N TYR A 559 22.12 3.54 2.90
CA TYR A 559 21.43 2.26 3.11
C TYR A 559 21.26 1.49 1.80
N LEU A 560 21.03 2.21 0.69
CA LEU A 560 20.95 1.61 -0.64
C LEU A 560 22.21 0.85 -1.01
N VAL A 561 23.39 1.47 -0.81
CA VAL A 561 24.68 0.84 -1.13
C VAL A 561 24.97 -0.35 -0.20
N GLN A 562 24.57 -0.27 1.07
CA GLN A 562 24.67 -1.42 1.99
C GLN A 562 23.79 -2.57 1.52
N ALA A 563 22.58 -2.29 1.04
CA ALA A 563 21.65 -3.29 0.51
C ALA A 563 22.11 -3.85 -0.86
N THR A 564 22.89 -3.10 -1.64
CA THR A 564 23.38 -3.50 -2.97
C THR A 564 24.86 -3.13 -3.12
N PRO A 565 25.76 -3.89 -2.47
CA PRO A 565 27.21 -3.60 -2.48
C PRO A 565 27.87 -3.91 -3.82
N THR A 566 27.21 -4.65 -4.71
CA THR A 566 27.75 -5.06 -6.01
C THR A 566 26.71 -4.92 -7.10
N TYR A 567 27.16 -4.57 -8.31
CA TYR A 567 26.32 -4.58 -9.52
C TYR A 567 27.07 -5.21 -10.69
N LYS A 568 26.48 -6.21 -11.32
CA LYS A 568 27.11 -6.98 -12.44
C LYS A 568 28.56 -7.42 -12.14
N GLY A 569 28.81 -7.86 -10.90
CA GLY A 569 30.14 -8.31 -10.44
C GLY A 569 31.14 -7.20 -10.12
N LYS A 570 30.76 -5.93 -10.22
CA LYS A 570 31.55 -4.78 -9.83
C LYS A 570 31.13 -4.29 -8.44
N VAL A 571 32.09 -4.05 -7.55
CA VAL A 571 31.85 -3.52 -6.20
C VAL A 571 31.61 -2.02 -6.28
N LEU A 572 30.60 -1.52 -5.56
CA LEU A 572 30.41 -0.09 -5.35
C LEU A 572 31.35 0.37 -4.24
N ARG A 573 32.26 1.28 -4.58
CA ARG A 573 33.33 1.74 -3.69
C ARG A 573 33.17 3.21 -3.33
N ASN A 574 32.99 3.49 -2.04
CA ASN A 574 32.92 4.84 -1.52
C ASN A 574 34.34 5.42 -1.41
N LEU A 575 34.64 6.49 -2.16
CA LEU A 575 35.94 7.15 -2.15
C LEU A 575 36.26 7.91 -0.84
N ALA A 576 35.24 8.21 -0.03
CA ALA A 576 35.40 8.82 1.28
C ALA A 576 35.81 7.82 2.38
N LYS A 577 35.90 6.52 2.05
CA LYS A 577 36.38 5.47 2.96
C LYS A 577 37.79 5.06 2.64
N SER A 578 38.53 4.69 3.66
CA SER A 578 39.92 4.22 3.53
C SER A 578 40.03 2.89 2.77
N GLY A 579 41.18 2.59 2.23
CA GLY A 579 41.46 1.34 1.51
C GLY A 579 41.24 1.40 0.02
N VAL A 580 40.83 2.56 -0.51
CA VAL A 580 40.79 2.80 -1.95
C VAL A 580 42.21 3.06 -2.44
N ASN A 581 42.63 2.33 -3.46
CA ASN A 581 43.93 2.56 -4.09
C ASN A 581 43.74 2.80 -5.59
N LEU A 582 43.96 4.05 -5.98
CA LEU A 582 43.86 4.46 -7.38
C LEU A 582 45.22 4.45 -8.08
N SER A 583 46.32 4.10 -7.35
CA SER A 583 47.68 4.15 -7.85
C SER A 583 47.98 2.97 -8.77
N ASP A 584 48.69 3.23 -9.85
CA ASP A 584 49.30 2.21 -10.69
C ASP A 584 50.56 1.60 -10.03
N GLU A 585 51.17 0.59 -10.64
CA GLU A 585 52.29 -0.14 -10.04
C GLU A 585 53.52 0.74 -9.85
N SER A 586 53.74 1.72 -10.74
CA SER A 586 54.88 2.69 -10.63
C SER A 586 54.62 3.71 -9.52
N GLU A 587 53.41 4.16 -9.34
CA GLU A 587 52.98 5.07 -8.28
C GLU A 587 53.01 4.41 -6.90
N LYS A 588 52.71 3.09 -6.80
CA LYS A 588 52.84 2.34 -5.55
C LYS A 588 54.26 2.34 -5.01
N GLN A 589 55.24 2.12 -5.86
CA GLN A 589 56.66 2.17 -5.43
C GLN A 589 57.01 3.54 -4.88
N LYS A 590 56.64 4.63 -5.56
CA LYS A 590 56.87 6.01 -5.07
C LYS A 590 56.13 6.27 -3.75
N LEU A 591 54.95 5.71 -3.58
CA LEU A 591 54.20 5.87 -2.36
C LEU A 591 54.82 5.12 -1.18
N GLU A 592 55.43 3.96 -1.39
CA GLU A 592 56.17 3.23 -0.37
C GLU A 592 57.46 4.00 0.07
N GLU A 593 58.15 4.62 -0.88
CA GLU A 593 59.28 5.48 -0.57
C GLU A 593 58.86 6.73 0.22
N ALA A 594 57.77 7.36 -0.19
CA ALA A 594 57.17 8.48 0.52
C ALA A 594 56.72 8.10 1.94
N GLN A 595 56.12 6.93 2.14
CA GLN A 595 55.75 6.43 3.47
C GLN A 595 56.95 6.32 4.41
N LYS A 596 58.07 5.83 3.92
CA LYS A 596 59.30 5.75 4.70
C LYS A 596 59.83 7.15 5.06
N ARG A 597 59.84 8.08 4.10
CA ARG A 597 60.33 9.46 4.29
C ARG A 597 59.46 10.24 5.27
N PHE A 598 58.14 10.13 5.19
CA PHE A 598 57.19 10.89 6.01
C PHE A 598 56.89 10.23 7.37
N LYS A 599 57.50 9.10 7.70
CA LYS A 599 57.30 8.40 8.98
C LYS A 599 57.48 9.29 10.23
N PRO A 600 58.46 10.24 10.32
CA PRO A 600 58.54 11.15 11.45
C PRO A 600 57.30 12.03 11.61
N LEU A 601 56.81 12.64 10.52
CA LEU A 601 55.66 13.52 10.52
C LEU A 601 54.37 12.74 10.88
N THR A 602 54.15 11.57 10.26
CA THR A 602 52.96 10.75 10.55
C THR A 602 52.94 10.28 12.01
N ALA A 603 54.08 9.94 12.59
CA ALA A 603 54.17 9.55 14.00
C ALA A 603 53.89 10.73 14.95
N HIS A 604 54.34 11.95 14.59
CA HIS A 604 54.08 13.16 15.35
C HIS A 604 52.61 13.53 15.33
N MET A 605 51.98 13.59 14.14
CA MET A 605 50.57 13.86 13.96
C MET A 605 49.70 12.79 14.65
N GLN A 606 50.14 11.52 14.61
CA GLN A 606 49.41 10.41 15.29
C GLN A 606 49.36 10.64 16.81
N LYS A 607 50.42 11.16 17.42
CA LYS A 607 50.44 11.51 18.85
C LYS A 607 49.54 12.72 19.13
N LEU A 608 49.64 13.76 18.26
CA LEU A 608 48.91 15.02 18.42
C LEU A 608 47.39 14.79 18.36
N PHE A 609 46.90 13.88 17.48
CA PHE A 609 45.48 13.61 17.26
C PHE A 609 45.02 12.25 17.79
N ALA A 610 45.71 11.67 18.76
CA ALA A 610 45.46 10.33 19.27
C ALA A 610 44.03 10.11 19.79
N SER A 611 43.34 11.16 20.23
CA SER A 611 41.92 11.11 20.71
C SER A 611 40.92 10.92 19.56
N THR A 612 41.16 11.47 18.39
CA THR A 612 40.18 11.58 17.29
C THR A 612 40.57 10.79 16.05
N ILE A 613 41.88 10.53 15.86
CA ILE A 613 42.40 9.83 14.67
C ILE A 613 42.90 8.44 15.05
N GLU A 614 42.50 7.43 14.26
CA GLU A 614 43.00 6.04 14.37
C GLU A 614 44.44 5.93 13.90
N LYS A 615 44.72 6.47 12.71
CA LYS A 615 46.03 6.47 12.10
C LYS A 615 46.20 7.62 11.10
N VAL A 616 47.45 8.03 10.89
CA VAL A 616 47.85 8.98 9.84
C VAL A 616 48.56 8.20 8.74
N VAL A 617 48.11 8.36 7.49
CA VAL A 617 48.64 7.63 6.34
C VAL A 617 49.10 8.58 5.24
N VAL A 618 50.15 8.22 4.52
CA VAL A 618 50.55 8.89 3.29
C VAL A 618 49.68 8.35 2.16
N SER A 619 48.94 9.24 1.48
CA SER A 619 47.96 8.88 0.47
C SER A 619 48.39 9.31 -0.93
N GLY A 620 48.20 8.41 -1.91
CA GLY A 620 48.34 8.72 -3.33
C GLY A 620 47.04 9.16 -3.98
N ASN A 621 45.95 9.30 -3.19
CA ASN A 621 44.61 9.63 -3.71
C ASN A 621 44.32 11.15 -3.71
N LEU A 622 45.22 11.97 -3.20
CA LEU A 622 45.13 13.42 -3.14
C LEU A 622 45.95 14.07 -4.26
N ASP A 623 45.45 15.14 -4.85
CA ASP A 623 46.15 15.92 -5.88
C ASP A 623 46.46 17.35 -5.39
N ARG A 624 45.45 18.17 -5.16
CA ARG A 624 45.60 19.58 -4.77
C ARG A 624 45.53 19.79 -3.27
N SER A 625 44.78 18.94 -2.60
CA SER A 625 44.57 19.08 -1.16
C SER A 625 45.77 18.55 -0.38
N PRO A 626 46.25 19.28 0.66
CA PRO A 626 47.34 18.84 1.51
C PRO A 626 46.97 17.61 2.37
N VAL A 627 45.75 17.57 2.84
CA VAL A 627 45.21 16.52 3.73
C VAL A 627 43.75 16.22 3.43
N ALA A 628 43.31 15.04 3.81
CA ALA A 628 41.92 14.65 3.83
C ALA A 628 41.59 13.79 5.06
N ILE A 629 40.33 13.76 5.45
CA ILE A 629 39.81 12.84 6.46
C ILE A 629 38.96 11.77 5.78
N SER A 630 39.33 10.51 6.01
CA SER A 630 38.58 9.36 5.51
C SER A 630 38.02 8.54 6.66
N ALA A 631 36.85 7.93 6.46
CA ALA A 631 36.33 6.94 7.38
C ALA A 631 37.22 5.69 7.36
N SER A 632 37.30 4.93 8.45
CA SER A 632 37.89 3.59 8.42
C SER A 632 37.10 2.67 7.48
N ALA A 633 37.65 1.53 7.11
CA ALA A 633 36.97 0.60 6.18
C ALA A 633 35.53 0.22 6.65
N ASN A 634 35.38 0.03 7.96
CA ASN A 634 34.07 -0.26 8.59
C ASN A 634 33.43 1.00 9.20
N GLY A 635 34.05 2.17 9.07
CA GLY A 635 33.55 3.44 9.57
C GLY A 635 32.39 3.98 8.73
N ILE A 636 31.74 4.99 9.30
CA ILE A 636 30.63 5.68 8.64
C ILE A 636 31.13 6.87 7.82
N SER A 637 30.48 7.12 6.69
CA SER A 637 30.73 8.29 5.85
C SER A 637 30.34 9.59 6.55
N PRO A 638 30.83 10.76 6.07
CA PRO A 638 30.42 12.06 6.60
C PRO A 638 28.89 12.27 6.56
N GLN A 639 28.22 11.77 5.50
CA GLN A 639 26.77 11.88 5.36
C GLN A 639 26.05 11.01 6.38
N MET A 640 26.48 9.78 6.60
CA MET A 640 25.92 8.90 7.63
C MET A 640 26.12 9.46 9.03
N GLU A 641 27.29 10.09 9.30
CA GLU A 641 27.56 10.76 10.59
C GLU A 641 26.54 11.87 10.87
N LYS A 642 26.19 12.69 9.85
CA LYS A 642 25.15 13.72 9.97
C LYS A 642 23.79 13.13 10.25
N LEU A 643 23.42 12.04 9.57
CA LEU A 643 22.15 11.34 9.77
C LEU A 643 22.03 10.75 11.18
N LEU A 644 23.08 10.11 11.67
CA LEU A 644 23.08 9.52 13.02
C LEU A 644 23.07 10.59 14.12
N LYS A 645 23.74 11.72 13.94
CA LYS A 645 23.67 12.86 14.88
C LYS A 645 22.26 13.45 15.00
N ALA A 646 21.46 13.41 13.93
CA ALA A 646 20.07 13.85 13.96
C ALA A 646 19.18 12.92 14.80
N ASN A 647 19.58 11.64 14.98
CA ASN A 647 18.83 10.60 15.68
C ASN A 647 19.47 10.28 17.05
N LYS A 648 19.39 11.20 18.00
CA LYS A 648 20.14 11.19 19.27
C LYS A 648 19.87 10.00 20.22
N ASN A 649 18.80 9.25 20.02
CA ASN A 649 18.32 8.22 20.94
C ASN A 649 18.75 6.78 20.56
N ASP A 650 19.53 6.60 19.52
CA ASP A 650 19.97 5.27 19.09
C ASP A 650 21.34 4.93 19.69
N PHE A 651 21.40 3.88 20.52
CA PHE A 651 22.64 3.36 21.10
C PHE A 651 23.67 2.97 20.04
N MET A 652 23.23 2.38 18.94
CA MET A 652 24.11 2.03 17.83
C MET A 652 24.69 3.28 17.15
N ALA A 653 23.93 4.36 17.09
CA ALA A 653 24.42 5.64 16.57
C ALA A 653 25.61 6.16 17.39
N GLN A 654 25.54 6.07 18.72
CA GLN A 654 26.64 6.51 19.60
C GLN A 654 27.93 5.69 19.37
N TYR A 655 27.80 4.38 19.18
CA TYR A 655 28.94 3.52 18.86
C TYR A 655 29.62 3.93 17.56
N TYR A 656 28.86 4.16 16.49
CA TYR A 656 29.42 4.58 15.21
C TYR A 656 30.00 6.00 15.24
N LEU A 657 29.36 6.92 15.94
CA LEU A 657 29.84 8.30 16.12
C LEU A 657 31.17 8.37 16.91
N GLY A 658 31.41 7.41 17.80
CA GLY A 658 32.66 7.28 18.57
C GLY A 658 33.86 6.72 17.77
N GLN A 659 33.66 6.26 16.54
CA GLN A 659 34.74 5.69 15.75
C GLN A 659 35.76 6.73 15.31
N LYS A 660 37.04 6.41 15.48
CA LYS A 660 38.16 7.27 15.05
C LYS A 660 38.30 7.26 13.53
N LYS A 661 38.70 8.38 12.98
CA LYS A 661 38.90 8.62 11.55
C LYS A 661 40.36 8.41 11.13
N ILE A 662 40.59 8.42 9.84
CA ILE A 662 41.95 8.31 9.25
C ILE A 662 42.31 9.66 8.64
N LEU A 663 43.49 10.18 8.99
CA LEU A 663 44.08 11.38 8.39
C LEU A 663 44.99 10.96 7.23
N GLU A 664 44.62 11.36 6.04
CA GLU A 664 45.45 11.18 4.83
C GLU A 664 46.26 12.42 4.54
N ILE A 665 47.57 12.27 4.32
CA ILE A 665 48.46 13.38 3.96
C ILE A 665 48.98 13.22 2.54
N ASN A 666 49.10 14.33 1.81
CA ASN A 666 49.64 14.37 0.46
C ASN A 666 51.17 14.64 0.49
N PRO A 667 52.03 13.66 0.14
CA PRO A 667 53.46 13.80 0.21
C PRO A 667 54.04 14.79 -0.82
N GLU A 668 53.29 15.07 -1.89
CA GLU A 668 53.75 16.00 -2.95
C GLU A 668 53.35 17.46 -2.65
N HIS A 669 52.49 17.69 -1.66
CA HIS A 669 52.04 19.04 -1.35
C HIS A 669 53.11 19.85 -0.58
N PRO A 670 53.44 21.08 -1.03
CA PRO A 670 54.53 21.88 -0.42
C PRO A 670 54.35 22.12 1.08
N LEU A 671 53.09 22.35 1.54
CA LEU A 671 52.83 22.57 2.96
C LEU A 671 53.20 21.34 3.82
N ILE A 672 52.91 20.13 3.33
CA ILE A 672 53.21 18.88 4.03
C ILE A 672 54.71 18.60 4.05
N GLN A 673 55.40 18.96 2.97
CA GLN A 673 56.89 18.89 2.94
C GLN A 673 57.49 19.85 3.95
N SER A 674 57.03 21.10 4.04
CA SER A 674 57.49 22.08 5.02
C SER A 674 57.28 21.59 6.46
N MET A 675 56.10 21.01 6.74
CA MET A 675 55.80 20.43 8.06
C MET A 675 56.70 19.25 8.39
N LEU A 676 57.11 18.45 7.40
CA LEU A 676 58.10 17.40 7.62
C LEU A 676 59.46 17.98 8.00
N ASP A 677 59.91 19.02 7.29
CA ASP A 677 61.18 19.68 7.55
C ASP A 677 61.16 20.32 8.96
N ASP A 678 60.07 20.93 9.38
CA ASP A 678 59.93 21.46 10.75
C ASP A 678 60.08 20.35 11.80
N VAL A 679 59.38 19.19 11.64
CA VAL A 679 59.47 18.08 12.59
C VAL A 679 60.84 17.42 12.62
N VAL A 680 61.56 17.34 11.48
CA VAL A 680 62.86 16.71 11.40
C VAL A 680 63.95 17.65 11.91
N SER A 681 63.82 18.98 11.70
CA SER A 681 64.81 19.99 12.10
C SER A 681 64.69 20.35 13.58
N ALA A 682 63.58 20.17 14.21
CA ALA A 682 63.32 20.55 15.59
C ALA A 682 63.93 19.56 16.57
N SER A 683 64.79 20.08 17.54
CA SER A 683 65.24 19.29 18.68
C SER A 683 64.20 19.13 19.77
N GLU A 684 63.18 19.96 19.78
CA GLU A 684 61.97 19.92 20.70
C GLU A 684 60.72 20.26 19.90
N PRO A 685 59.53 19.83 20.36
CA PRO A 685 58.25 20.10 19.72
C PRO A 685 58.05 21.62 19.59
N VAL A 686 57.84 22.11 18.37
CA VAL A 686 57.59 23.54 18.11
C VAL A 686 56.09 23.77 18.30
N GLU A 687 55.72 24.44 19.37
CA GLU A 687 54.32 24.73 19.72
C GLU A 687 53.51 25.39 18.56
N GLU A 688 54.21 26.21 17.76
CA GLU A 688 53.61 26.86 16.60
C GLU A 688 53.32 25.89 15.46
N SER A 689 54.15 24.86 15.24
CA SER A 689 53.94 23.82 14.26
C SER A 689 52.76 22.96 14.64
N ASP A 690 52.57 22.62 15.92
CA ASP A 690 51.42 21.89 16.44
C ASP A 690 50.09 22.65 16.26
N LYS A 691 50.09 23.99 16.49
CA LYS A 691 48.96 24.87 16.22
C LYS A 691 48.56 24.87 14.74
N ASN A 692 49.54 24.94 13.85
CA ASN A 692 49.34 24.90 12.41
C ASN A 692 48.78 23.52 11.97
N MET A 693 49.26 22.41 12.53
CA MET A 693 48.78 21.07 12.27
C MET A 693 47.30 20.89 12.75
N LYS A 694 46.93 21.44 13.91
CA LYS A 694 45.58 21.46 14.41
C LYS A 694 44.62 22.22 13.48
N LEU A 695 45.03 23.42 13.03
CA LEU A 695 44.25 24.21 12.09
C LEU A 695 44.07 23.48 10.76
N LEU A 696 45.12 22.82 10.26
CA LEU A 696 45.05 21.99 9.05
C LEU A 696 44.10 20.81 9.22
N TYR A 697 44.09 20.17 10.38
CA TYR A 697 43.18 19.09 10.72
C TYR A 697 41.72 19.56 10.72
N TYR A 698 41.39 20.69 11.33
CA TYR A 698 40.02 21.26 11.29
C TYR A 698 39.58 21.61 9.86
N SER A 699 40.50 22.20 9.08
CA SER A 699 40.26 22.46 7.66
C SER A 699 39.99 21.19 6.88
N ALA A 700 40.73 20.10 7.16
CA ALA A 700 40.55 18.80 6.55
C ALA A 700 39.18 18.18 6.89
N LEU A 701 38.73 18.30 8.14
CA LEU A 701 37.39 17.84 8.56
C LEU A 701 36.32 18.51 7.70
N LEU A 702 36.31 19.84 7.65
CA LEU A 702 35.31 20.60 6.86
C LEU A 702 35.36 20.24 5.38
N HIS A 703 36.62 20.21 4.81
CA HIS A 703 36.80 19.94 3.39
C HIS A 703 36.42 18.51 3.00
N SER A 704 36.52 17.55 3.94
CA SER A 704 36.11 16.16 3.78
C SER A 704 34.60 15.91 4.10
N GLY A 705 33.86 16.98 4.40
CA GLY A 705 32.39 16.91 4.63
C GLY A 705 31.96 16.58 6.06
N TYR A 706 32.92 16.47 7.00
CA TYR A 706 32.63 16.26 8.43
C TYR A 706 32.30 17.58 9.13
N GLU A 707 31.61 17.49 10.24
CA GLU A 707 31.35 18.63 11.12
C GLU A 707 32.44 18.76 12.19
N ILE A 708 32.74 19.99 12.56
CA ILE A 708 33.67 20.28 13.67
C ILE A 708 32.88 20.13 14.97
N SER A 709 33.40 19.31 15.90
CA SER A 709 32.74 19.06 17.18
C SER A 709 32.82 20.29 18.11
N ASN A 710 33.91 21.10 18.02
CA ASN A 710 34.09 22.33 18.78
C ASN A 710 34.41 23.51 17.86
N PRO A 711 33.37 24.21 17.32
CA PRO A 711 33.59 25.38 16.47
C PRO A 711 34.30 26.54 17.16
N ALA A 712 34.21 26.68 18.48
CA ALA A 712 34.87 27.74 19.22
C ALA A 712 36.39 27.55 19.23
N GLU A 713 36.86 26.32 19.40
CA GLU A 713 38.29 25.98 19.35
C GLU A 713 38.88 26.24 17.96
N PHE A 714 38.15 25.93 16.90
CA PHE A 714 38.53 26.22 15.51
C PHE A 714 38.64 27.73 15.26
N SER A 715 37.68 28.52 15.73
CA SER A 715 37.67 29.97 15.61
C SER A 715 38.88 30.60 16.35
N GLN A 716 39.15 30.08 17.55
CA GLN A 716 40.33 30.54 18.32
C GLN A 716 41.64 30.22 17.61
N ALA A 717 41.76 29.01 17.01
CA ALA A 717 42.98 28.65 16.27
C ALA A 717 43.19 29.57 15.05
N ILE A 718 42.13 29.98 14.35
CA ILE A 718 42.21 30.96 13.26
C ILE A 718 42.67 32.33 13.80
N GLU A 719 42.08 32.77 14.92
CA GLU A 719 42.43 34.07 15.52
C GLU A 719 43.91 34.08 15.95
N ASP A 720 44.38 33.02 16.59
CA ASP A 720 45.79 32.89 17.03
C ASP A 720 46.75 32.91 15.84
N MET A 721 46.42 32.25 14.73
CA MET A 721 47.20 32.30 13.50
C MET A 721 47.27 33.72 12.91
N LEU A 722 46.12 34.44 12.87
CA LEU A 722 46.10 35.81 12.39
C LEU A 722 46.88 36.73 13.31
N ARG A 723 46.82 36.59 14.62
CA ARG A 723 47.63 37.37 15.60
C ARG A 723 49.13 37.14 15.39
N SER A 724 49.53 35.85 15.27
CA SER A 724 50.95 35.51 14.96
C SER A 724 51.42 36.21 13.68
N LYS A 725 50.62 36.17 12.61
CA LYS A 725 50.93 36.80 11.33
C LYS A 725 51.10 38.32 11.43
N TYR A 726 50.36 38.98 12.30
CA TYR A 726 50.44 40.44 12.52
C TYR A 726 51.38 40.82 13.66
N GLY A 727 52.13 39.88 14.25
CA GLY A 727 53.07 40.09 15.33
C GLY A 727 52.40 40.52 16.65
N LEU A 728 51.14 40.18 16.85
CA LEU A 728 50.39 40.48 18.06
C LEU A 728 50.56 39.31 19.04
N SER A 729 50.73 39.65 20.34
CA SER A 729 50.81 38.62 21.38
C SER A 729 49.51 37.78 21.42
N SER A 730 49.64 36.47 21.68
CA SER A 730 48.47 35.63 21.98
C SER A 730 47.62 36.24 23.11
N THR A 731 46.33 36.15 23.03
CA THR A 731 45.44 36.62 24.10
C THR A 731 45.89 35.98 25.42
N SER A 732 46.04 36.80 26.46
CA SER A 732 46.16 36.30 27.83
C SER A 732 45.01 35.30 28.04
N LYS A 733 45.31 34.16 28.64
CA LYS A 733 44.31 33.17 28.98
C LYS A 733 43.11 33.89 29.61
N ARG A 734 41.95 33.79 28.99
CA ARG A 734 40.71 34.29 29.58
C ARG A 734 40.63 33.63 30.95
N GLU A 735 40.59 34.41 32.01
CA GLU A 735 40.33 33.90 33.34
C GLU A 735 39.00 33.09 33.23
N GLU A 736 39.08 31.80 33.46
CA GLU A 736 37.89 30.93 33.45
C GLU A 736 36.90 31.50 34.47
N THR A 737 35.79 32.01 33.97
CA THR A 737 34.72 32.47 34.85
C THR A 737 34.08 31.24 35.52
N GLN A 738 33.46 31.45 36.69
CA GLN A 738 32.77 30.35 37.39
C GLN A 738 31.78 29.60 36.51
N GLU A 739 31.25 30.22 35.45
CA GLU A 739 30.36 29.58 34.46
C GLU A 739 31.13 28.60 33.56
N ASP A 740 32.39 28.87 33.19
CA ASP A 740 33.22 27.95 32.40
C ASP A 740 33.60 26.71 33.25
N LEU A 741 33.74 26.84 34.56
CA LEU A 741 33.93 25.74 35.50
C LEU A 741 32.70 24.86 35.70
N PHE A 742 31.48 25.41 35.50
CA PHE A 742 30.23 24.61 35.51
C PHE A 742 30.08 23.76 34.28
N SER A 743 30.54 24.23 33.11
CA SER A 743 30.48 23.44 31.85
C SER A 743 31.44 22.26 31.81
N GLN A 744 32.52 22.31 32.61
CA GLN A 744 33.50 21.20 32.75
C GLN A 744 33.10 20.15 33.81
N LYS A 745 32.11 20.45 34.67
CA LYS A 745 31.71 19.56 35.74
C LYS A 745 30.58 18.59 35.44
N GLU A 746 30.06 18.58 34.24
CA GLU A 746 29.04 17.62 33.88
C GLU A 746 29.37 16.81 32.64
N ASN A 747 30.15 15.81 32.84
CA ASN A 747 29.74 14.45 32.51
C ASN A 747 30.29 13.57 33.64
N PRO A 748 29.50 13.30 34.67
CA PRO A 748 29.73 12.11 35.42
C PRO A 748 29.56 11.00 34.39
N MET A 749 30.68 10.36 34.07
CA MET A 749 30.70 9.04 33.51
C MET A 749 29.59 8.28 34.20
N PHE A 750 28.46 8.08 33.49
CA PHE A 750 27.41 7.21 34.00
C PHE A 750 28.09 5.89 34.30
N SER A 751 28.35 5.63 35.52
CA SER A 751 28.55 4.29 36.06
C SER A 751 27.22 3.62 35.74
N PHE A 752 27.23 2.66 34.84
CA PHE A 752 26.07 1.84 34.54
C PHE A 752 25.54 1.29 35.89
N PRO A 753 24.26 1.47 36.21
CA PRO A 753 23.65 0.70 37.27
C PRO A 753 23.85 -0.78 36.92
N ASN A 754 24.26 -1.58 37.90
CA ASN A 754 24.31 -3.03 37.71
C ASN A 754 22.92 -3.50 37.24
N MET A 755 22.90 -4.50 36.36
CA MET A 755 21.63 -5.10 35.84
C MET A 755 20.67 -5.54 36.95
N GLU A 756 21.18 -5.72 38.17
CA GLU A 756 20.41 -6.04 39.36
C GLU A 756 19.51 -4.87 39.86
N ASP A 757 19.81 -3.62 39.48
CA ASP A 757 19.00 -2.45 39.84
C ASP A 757 17.72 -2.26 39.00
N PHE A 758 17.57 -3.05 37.93
CA PHE A 758 16.37 -3.03 37.05
C PHE A 758 15.39 -4.18 37.35
N GLY A 759 15.61 -5.01 38.37
CA GLY A 759 14.65 -6.02 38.80
C GLY A 759 14.40 -7.15 37.77
N LEU A 760 15.27 -7.30 36.77
CA LEU A 760 15.20 -8.40 35.82
C LEU A 760 15.86 -9.63 36.43
N ASN A 761 15.06 -10.58 36.87
CA ASN A 761 15.50 -11.88 37.36
C ASN A 761 16.11 -12.68 36.19
N SER A 762 17.04 -13.56 36.55
CA SER A 762 17.74 -14.47 35.63
C SER A 762 16.82 -15.42 34.81
N GLU A 763 15.52 -15.40 35.06
CA GLU A 763 14.51 -16.17 34.30
C GLU A 763 14.07 -15.44 33.00
N GLU A 764 14.03 -14.09 33.01
CA GLU A 764 13.68 -13.33 31.80
C GLU A 764 14.81 -13.30 30.75
N ALA A 765 16.06 -13.41 31.18
CA ALA A 765 17.20 -13.61 30.27
C ALA A 765 17.22 -15.01 29.64
N ALA A 766 16.54 -15.99 30.21
CA ALA A 766 16.38 -17.33 29.65
C ALA A 766 15.22 -17.37 28.62
N GLU A 767 14.18 -16.54 28.76
CA GLU A 767 13.11 -16.41 27.76
C GLU A 767 13.57 -15.70 26.48
N ALA A 768 14.42 -14.68 26.58
CA ALA A 768 15.00 -14.03 25.39
C ALA A 768 15.89 -14.97 24.56
N ASN A 769 16.58 -15.94 25.25
CA ASN A 769 17.32 -17.00 24.56
C ASN A 769 16.42 -18.09 23.97
N LEU A 770 15.18 -18.21 24.44
CA LEU A 770 14.19 -19.17 23.91
C LEU A 770 13.59 -18.70 22.60
N ASP A 771 13.37 -17.40 22.45
CA ASP A 771 12.87 -16.79 21.21
C ASP A 771 13.91 -16.88 20.08
N GLU A 772 15.20 -16.73 20.38
CA GLU A 772 16.30 -16.90 19.42
C GLU A 772 16.46 -18.39 19.01
N LYS A 773 16.21 -19.32 19.93
CA LYS A 773 16.22 -20.74 19.66
C LYS A 773 14.98 -21.18 18.86
N MET A 774 13.82 -20.63 19.13
CA MET A 774 12.60 -20.86 18.35
C MET A 774 12.69 -20.28 16.95
N ALA A 775 13.29 -19.10 16.77
CA ALA A 775 13.55 -18.52 15.47
C ALA A 775 14.52 -19.37 14.62
N ALA A 776 15.53 -19.99 15.26
CA ALA A 776 16.46 -20.91 14.59
C ALA A 776 15.79 -22.25 14.22
N GLU A 777 14.85 -22.72 15.03
CA GLU A 777 14.10 -23.96 14.77
C GLU A 777 13.05 -23.75 13.65
N TYR A 778 12.39 -22.59 13.59
CA TYR A 778 11.51 -22.20 12.47
C TYR A 778 12.28 -22.07 11.16
N ALA A 779 13.48 -21.49 11.18
CA ALA A 779 14.34 -21.39 10.01
C ALA A 779 14.85 -22.76 9.52
N ALA A 780 15.04 -23.72 10.44
CA ALA A 780 15.42 -25.09 10.10
C ALA A 780 14.24 -25.91 9.54
N MET A 781 13.01 -25.64 9.99
CA MET A 781 11.78 -26.25 9.46
C MET A 781 11.45 -25.75 8.06
N ASP A 782 11.64 -24.46 7.77
CA ASP A 782 11.46 -23.90 6.42
C ASP A 782 12.49 -24.46 5.43
N ALA A 783 13.74 -24.64 5.87
CA ALA A 783 14.78 -25.27 5.04
C ALA A 783 14.53 -26.77 4.78
N ALA A 784 13.87 -27.48 5.71
CA ALA A 784 13.47 -28.87 5.53
C ALA A 784 12.26 -29.03 4.60
N ALA A 785 11.33 -28.07 4.62
CA ALA A 785 10.17 -28.05 3.73
C ALA A 785 10.54 -27.76 2.26
N GLU A 786 11.62 -27.02 2.00
CA GLU A 786 12.14 -26.79 0.64
C GLU A 786 12.86 -28.02 0.03
N HIS A 787 13.24 -29.00 0.86
CA HIS A 787 13.88 -30.25 0.39
C HIS A 787 12.90 -31.39 0.09
N GLU A 788 11.62 -31.30 0.45
CA GLU A 788 10.59 -32.30 0.09
C GLU A 788 9.78 -31.95 -1.17
N GLU A 789 10.07 -30.81 -1.86
CA GLU A 789 9.46 -30.43 -3.14
C GLU A 789 10.43 -30.48 -4.35
N ILE A 790 11.41 -31.34 -4.33
CA ILE A 790 12.22 -31.69 -5.55
C ILE A 790 11.94 -33.11 -6.00
#